data_fdb5b48410cf6e71c5ab241e3a8bf80c
#
_entry.id   fdb5b48410cf6e71c5ab241e3a8bf80c
#
_cell.length_a   1.000
_cell.length_b   1.000
_cell.length_c   1.000
_cell.angle_alpha   90.00
_cell.angle_beta   90.00
_cell.angle_gamma   90.00
#
_symmetry.space_group_name_H-M   'P 1'
#
loop_
_entity.id
_entity.type
_entity.pdbx_description
1 polymer ?
#
loop_
_entity_poly.entity_id
_entity_poly.type
_entity_poly.pdbx_seq_one_letter_code
_entity_poly.pdbx_strand_id
1 'polypeptide(L)'
;MRIKKQLLKFIILSSFLLGQVDLLNSRFKFTPGISYDLSIQSPKDYLGYDLGTEYTLYADVMSYLRNLAQESDRVSIHSYGKTHEKRALEYLVITSSSQRGRLEEIRKNNLRLTDPRTINKRVADKIIQENPGVYWLSYNVHGNEASSTEAVMQVAYRLAAGQDRETRAIIDNSVVILVPCVNPDGRDRYVYWYKSAQSQVTNADEFDYEHDEPWPGGRTNHYWFDLNRDWVWLVHPESQGRIAAYQHWMPQIHVDYHEMGFNRNYFTMPGTTPRNLMLPDPYEALSDTFGLANIAAFDKHKVMYYTREGFDFFYPGYGSSYPSVMGAIGMLVEQGGHSRGGRAVKTDDGYTLTLRQRIFDHYQTSFATLSAAVRNRQTLNQYFHDSFQEKTNKGNAAAYIFPDNTHNYLYDVMNMLMAHGIEIHQAKTDFNVIKAHNYKDGIANRHEFKKGDFVIFTDQPRHLFINTVLQREMEIEDSIMYDMATWSAPLAYNLEAYWTENKLRMGTTRLIENLNYPSGLTKKNAPYAYVINWHQRNAPKALAMLWNKGYRVRSARKEFNNGIRDYPRGTLVILIGRNQEKQKSVQNDMEIIASTAGVEIEAFETGRMNSGIDFGSGNMVPLKQSKVGLMVDSPFNSYTAGQLWFLLDKDTELGISRIRAARIKQMDLKKYNVLIFPGTRGELDSTIVKKIKQWVREGGTLVATESSAEFFGEKSGLTKVKTVSLPKIESDTIPASAYTRYEDRADSSGLKRIPGTALLGIVDNSNPLAFGVPETLYTLKQNTKALEPNANLQTVGYYHKNPKKIKVSGYISIENQKLLSGKVFAAVQPIGQGKVVFLVDNTQYRMFWVGPSRLVQNAVMLVPSM
;
A
#
# COMPACT_ATOMS: atom_id res chain seq x y z
N MET A 1 -64.62 8.31 10.68
CA MET A 1 -64.36 8.59 9.26
C MET A 1 -63.02 9.28 8.98
N ARG A 2 -62.53 10.22 9.79
CA ARG A 2 -61.25 10.88 9.61
C ARG A 2 -59.99 9.96 9.79
N ILE A 3 -60.02 9.02 10.75
CA ILE A 3 -58.91 8.08 11.00
C ILE A 3 -58.72 7.08 9.83
N LYS A 4 -59.78 6.60 9.25
CA LYS A 4 -59.70 5.70 8.06
C LYS A 4 -59.14 6.42 6.82
N LYS A 5 -59.38 7.72 6.65
CA LYS A 5 -58.82 8.51 5.55
C LYS A 5 -57.33 8.82 5.76
N GLN A 6 -56.87 8.93 7.02
CA GLN A 6 -55.41 9.09 7.33
C GLN A 6 -54.67 7.78 7.18
N LEU A 7 -55.22 6.66 7.65
CA LEU A 7 -54.62 5.34 7.43
C LEU A 7 -54.54 5.00 5.91
N LEU A 8 -55.57 5.33 5.14
CA LEU A 8 -55.57 5.10 3.71
C LEU A 8 -54.54 5.98 2.97
N LYS A 9 -54.33 7.20 3.41
CA LYS A 9 -53.25 8.07 2.89
C LYS A 9 -51.86 7.57 3.32
N PHE A 10 -51.70 7.01 4.49
CA PHE A 10 -50.43 6.45 4.94
C PHE A 10 -50.08 5.14 4.18
N ILE A 11 -51.09 4.29 3.93
CA ILE A 11 -50.92 3.05 3.15
C ILE A 11 -50.65 3.38 1.68
N ILE A 12 -51.26 4.40 1.09
CA ILE A 12 -51.02 4.85 -0.28
C ILE A 12 -49.66 5.53 -0.37
N LEU A 13 -49.18 6.29 0.64
CA LEU A 13 -47.84 6.89 0.64
C LEU A 13 -46.73 5.85 0.81
N SER A 14 -46.92 4.81 1.60
CA SER A 14 -45.96 3.73 1.75
C SER A 14 -45.91 2.79 0.56
N SER A 15 -47.05 2.54 -0.10
CA SER A 15 -47.08 1.80 -1.37
C SER A 15 -46.52 2.61 -2.57
N PHE A 16 -46.57 3.96 -2.50
CA PHE A 16 -45.92 4.81 -3.52
C PHE A 16 -44.41 4.82 -3.39
N LEU A 17 -43.83 4.74 -2.16
CA LEU A 17 -42.38 4.67 -1.95
C LEU A 17 -41.78 3.32 -2.39
N LEU A 18 -42.46 2.22 -2.11
CA LEU A 18 -42.07 0.88 -2.61
C LEU A 18 -42.14 0.80 -4.15
N GLY A 19 -43.15 1.38 -4.79
CA GLY A 19 -43.26 1.45 -6.23
C GLY A 19 -42.23 2.39 -6.89
N GLN A 20 -41.66 3.34 -6.16
CA GLN A 20 -40.73 4.30 -6.77
C GLN A 20 -39.33 3.68 -6.96
N VAL A 21 -38.79 2.90 -6.02
CA VAL A 21 -37.50 2.21 -6.18
C VAL A 21 -37.59 1.11 -7.23
N ASP A 22 -38.67 0.33 -7.24
CA ASP A 22 -38.89 -0.72 -8.26
C ASP A 22 -39.09 -0.13 -9.66
N LEU A 23 -39.74 1.02 -9.76
CA LEU A 23 -39.91 1.75 -11.02
C LEU A 23 -38.56 2.28 -11.52
N LEU A 24 -37.73 2.82 -10.63
CA LEU A 24 -36.37 3.28 -10.96
C LEU A 24 -35.52 2.09 -11.43
N ASN A 25 -35.53 0.98 -10.71
CA ASN A 25 -34.76 -0.22 -11.06
C ASN A 25 -35.17 -0.79 -12.43
N SER A 26 -36.44 -0.69 -12.80
CA SER A 26 -36.95 -1.16 -14.12
C SER A 26 -36.32 -0.44 -15.32
N ARG A 27 -35.73 0.76 -15.11
CA ARG A 27 -35.01 1.52 -16.16
C ARG A 27 -33.65 0.91 -16.48
N PHE A 28 -33.04 0.20 -15.53
CA PHE A 28 -31.66 -0.31 -15.63
C PHE A 28 -31.67 -1.80 -15.98
N LYS A 29 -32.06 -2.09 -17.24
CA LYS A 29 -32.06 -3.45 -17.79
C LYS A 29 -30.67 -3.76 -18.34
N PHE A 30 -30.03 -4.82 -17.89
CA PHE A 30 -28.67 -5.15 -18.32
C PHE A 30 -28.59 -5.50 -19.82
N THR A 31 -29.56 -6.24 -20.35
CA THR A 31 -29.42 -6.89 -21.66
C THR A 31 -30.73 -6.93 -22.43
N PRO A 32 -31.38 -5.78 -22.71
CA PRO A 32 -32.60 -5.80 -23.54
C PRO A 32 -32.27 -6.29 -24.97
N GLY A 33 -32.94 -7.32 -25.41
CA GLY A 33 -32.81 -7.86 -26.77
C GLY A 33 -31.60 -8.77 -27.01
N ILE A 34 -30.86 -9.19 -25.99
CA ILE A 34 -29.81 -10.19 -26.12
C ILE A 34 -30.39 -11.59 -25.91
N SER A 35 -30.06 -12.51 -26.83
CA SER A 35 -30.34 -13.93 -26.66
C SER A 35 -29.19 -14.60 -25.88
N TYR A 36 -29.55 -15.53 -25.01
CA TYR A 36 -28.61 -16.31 -24.20
C TYR A 36 -28.75 -17.80 -24.47
N ASP A 37 -27.70 -18.53 -24.21
CA ASP A 37 -27.75 -19.97 -24.09
C ASP A 37 -28.48 -20.30 -22.77
N LEU A 38 -29.65 -20.88 -22.87
CA LEU A 38 -30.53 -21.16 -21.73
C LEU A 38 -30.07 -22.38 -20.89
N SER A 39 -29.06 -23.12 -21.35
CA SER A 39 -28.44 -24.18 -20.55
C SER A 39 -27.51 -23.62 -19.44
N ILE A 40 -27.18 -22.35 -19.52
CA ILE A 40 -26.30 -21.63 -18.57
C ILE A 40 -27.15 -20.75 -17.67
N GLN A 41 -27.08 -20.99 -16.35
CA GLN A 41 -27.90 -20.27 -15.38
C GLN A 41 -27.51 -18.80 -15.26
N SER A 42 -28.51 -17.92 -15.27
CA SER A 42 -28.31 -16.50 -15.01
C SER A 42 -28.01 -16.27 -13.51
N PRO A 43 -27.40 -15.09 -13.15
CA PRO A 43 -27.23 -14.73 -11.74
C PRO A 43 -28.54 -14.83 -10.94
N LYS A 44 -29.67 -14.38 -11.53
CA LYS A 44 -30.99 -14.42 -10.90
C LYS A 44 -31.45 -15.86 -10.62
N ASP A 45 -31.32 -16.74 -11.61
CA ASP A 45 -31.79 -18.12 -11.49
C ASP A 45 -30.98 -18.90 -10.44
N TYR A 46 -29.67 -18.61 -10.35
CA TYR A 46 -28.77 -19.25 -9.38
C TYR A 46 -28.95 -18.69 -7.96
N LEU A 47 -28.96 -17.36 -7.80
CA LEU A 47 -29.01 -16.68 -6.51
C LEU A 47 -30.43 -16.61 -5.92
N GLY A 48 -31.47 -16.71 -6.74
CA GLY A 48 -32.87 -16.60 -6.34
C GLY A 48 -33.38 -15.15 -6.19
N TYR A 49 -32.59 -14.16 -6.57
CA TYR A 49 -32.97 -12.74 -6.54
C TYR A 49 -32.31 -11.95 -7.69
N ASP A 50 -32.90 -10.82 -8.03
CA ASP A 50 -32.33 -9.92 -9.06
C ASP A 50 -31.13 -9.14 -8.51
N LEU A 51 -30.05 -9.04 -9.30
CA LEU A 51 -28.90 -8.19 -8.96
C LEU A 51 -29.37 -6.74 -8.72
N GLY A 52 -28.96 -6.19 -7.57
CA GLY A 52 -29.33 -4.85 -7.12
C GLY A 52 -30.45 -4.80 -6.10
N THR A 53 -31.08 -5.94 -5.77
CA THR A 53 -32.03 -6.04 -4.66
C THR A 53 -31.37 -6.40 -3.33
N GLU A 54 -30.24 -7.09 -3.40
CA GLU A 54 -29.41 -7.54 -2.29
C GLU A 54 -27.94 -7.37 -2.61
N TYR A 55 -27.08 -7.27 -1.56
CA TYR A 55 -25.65 -7.53 -1.72
C TYR A 55 -25.36 -9.02 -1.54
N THR A 56 -24.58 -9.57 -2.46
CA THR A 56 -24.18 -10.98 -2.47
C THR A 56 -22.93 -11.21 -1.61
N LEU A 57 -22.93 -12.20 -0.72
CA LEU A 57 -21.73 -12.59 0.01
C LEU A 57 -20.64 -13.11 -0.93
N TYR A 58 -19.37 -12.90 -0.58
CA TYR A 58 -18.26 -13.35 -1.44
C TYR A 58 -18.32 -14.85 -1.74
N ALA A 59 -18.68 -15.66 -0.76
CA ALA A 59 -18.84 -17.09 -0.95
C ALA A 59 -19.88 -17.45 -2.03
N ASP A 60 -21.02 -16.73 -2.07
CA ASP A 60 -22.10 -16.97 -3.02
C ASP A 60 -21.73 -16.44 -4.41
N VAL A 61 -21.03 -15.30 -4.50
CA VAL A 61 -20.46 -14.79 -5.75
C VAL A 61 -19.54 -15.86 -6.38
N MET A 62 -18.61 -16.39 -5.59
CA MET A 62 -17.65 -17.39 -6.10
C MET A 62 -18.31 -18.74 -6.38
N SER A 63 -19.34 -19.11 -5.64
CA SER A 63 -20.16 -20.30 -5.92
C SER A 63 -20.85 -20.18 -7.28
N TYR A 64 -21.48 -19.05 -7.53
CA TYR A 64 -22.10 -18.77 -8.83
C TYR A 64 -21.08 -18.81 -9.98
N LEU A 65 -19.95 -18.11 -9.83
CA LEU A 65 -18.93 -18.03 -10.89
C LEU A 65 -18.26 -19.39 -11.18
N ARG A 66 -18.13 -20.25 -10.17
CA ARG A 66 -17.65 -21.64 -10.36
C ARG A 66 -18.69 -22.50 -11.07
N ASN A 67 -19.97 -22.33 -10.75
CA ASN A 67 -21.07 -22.97 -11.50
C ASN A 67 -21.05 -22.52 -12.97
N LEU A 68 -20.91 -21.20 -13.21
CA LEU A 68 -20.79 -20.65 -14.56
C LEU A 68 -19.63 -21.27 -15.35
N ALA A 69 -18.48 -21.51 -14.71
CA ALA A 69 -17.32 -22.14 -15.32
C ALA A 69 -17.52 -23.65 -15.58
N GLN A 70 -18.45 -24.32 -14.88
CA GLN A 70 -18.84 -25.71 -15.16
C GLN A 70 -19.85 -25.81 -16.31
N GLU A 71 -20.75 -24.85 -16.44
CA GLU A 71 -21.79 -24.85 -17.45
C GLU A 71 -21.33 -24.31 -18.80
N SER A 72 -20.31 -23.44 -18.83
CA SER A 72 -19.85 -22.81 -20.08
C SER A 72 -18.43 -23.23 -20.46
N ASP A 73 -18.26 -23.70 -21.68
CA ASP A 73 -16.95 -24.03 -22.26
C ASP A 73 -16.10 -22.80 -22.62
N ARG A 74 -16.67 -21.59 -22.51
CA ARG A 74 -15.97 -20.32 -22.71
C ARG A 74 -15.20 -19.86 -21.47
N VAL A 75 -15.49 -20.41 -20.28
CA VAL A 75 -15.03 -19.91 -18.98
C VAL A 75 -14.12 -20.93 -18.31
N SER A 76 -13.01 -20.46 -17.76
CA SER A 76 -12.20 -21.21 -16.79
C SER A 76 -11.88 -20.32 -15.59
N ILE A 77 -11.70 -20.95 -14.42
CA ILE A 77 -11.39 -20.26 -13.18
C ILE A 77 -10.02 -20.67 -12.67
N HIS A 78 -9.24 -19.71 -12.17
CA HIS A 78 -7.88 -19.89 -11.76
C HIS A 78 -7.64 -19.25 -10.39
N SER A 79 -6.86 -19.88 -9.52
CA SER A 79 -6.46 -19.31 -8.24
C SER A 79 -5.15 -18.55 -8.36
N TYR A 80 -5.05 -17.39 -7.65
CA TYR A 80 -3.81 -16.65 -7.51
C TYR A 80 -3.35 -16.52 -6.04
N GLY A 81 -3.99 -17.25 -5.13
CA GLY A 81 -3.57 -17.29 -3.72
C GLY A 81 -4.71 -17.26 -2.72
N LYS A 82 -4.38 -16.82 -1.53
CA LYS A 82 -5.33 -16.65 -0.42
C LYS A 82 -5.05 -15.34 0.31
N THR A 83 -6.12 -14.71 0.82
CA THR A 83 -6.04 -13.53 1.69
C THR A 83 -5.41 -13.85 3.04
N HIS A 84 -5.16 -12.81 3.84
CA HIS A 84 -4.78 -13.00 5.24
C HIS A 84 -5.80 -13.82 6.03
N GLU A 85 -7.10 -13.67 5.76
CA GLU A 85 -8.19 -14.44 6.38
C GLU A 85 -8.47 -15.78 5.69
N LYS A 86 -7.57 -16.21 4.78
CA LYS A 86 -7.59 -17.51 4.07
C LYS A 86 -8.71 -17.68 3.05
N ARG A 87 -9.40 -16.62 2.63
CA ARG A 87 -10.32 -16.66 1.49
C ARG A 87 -9.54 -16.90 0.20
N ALA A 88 -10.08 -17.72 -0.69
CA ALA A 88 -9.48 -17.96 -1.99
C ALA A 88 -9.51 -16.66 -2.82
N LEU A 89 -8.42 -16.42 -3.54
CA LEU A 89 -8.30 -15.34 -4.52
C LEU A 89 -8.30 -15.97 -5.90
N GLU A 90 -9.34 -15.67 -6.70
CA GLU A 90 -9.57 -16.33 -7.97
C GLU A 90 -9.91 -15.32 -9.07
N TYR A 91 -9.61 -15.68 -10.31
CA TYR A 91 -9.98 -14.93 -11.50
C TYR A 91 -10.52 -15.85 -12.58
N LEU A 92 -11.39 -15.31 -13.43
CA LEU A 92 -11.91 -16.01 -14.59
C LEU A 92 -11.09 -15.64 -15.83
N VAL A 93 -10.91 -16.63 -16.70
CA VAL A 93 -10.40 -16.45 -18.05
C VAL A 93 -11.51 -16.84 -19.02
N ILE A 94 -11.94 -15.87 -19.83
CA ILE A 94 -13.09 -16.03 -20.73
C ILE A 94 -12.65 -15.74 -22.16
N THR A 95 -12.91 -16.68 -23.06
CA THR A 95 -12.63 -16.59 -24.49
C THR A 95 -13.55 -17.53 -25.24
N SER A 96 -13.60 -17.49 -26.57
CA SER A 96 -14.40 -18.46 -27.32
C SER A 96 -13.84 -19.88 -27.20
N SER A 97 -14.71 -20.87 -27.40
CA SER A 97 -14.35 -22.30 -27.39
C SER A 97 -13.22 -22.62 -28.38
N SER A 98 -13.20 -21.96 -29.52
CA SER A 98 -12.15 -22.11 -30.54
C SER A 98 -10.79 -21.55 -30.09
N GLN A 99 -10.77 -20.48 -29.33
CA GLN A 99 -9.53 -19.89 -28.78
C GLN A 99 -9.04 -20.62 -27.54
N ARG A 100 -9.92 -21.26 -26.78
CA ARG A 100 -9.57 -21.97 -25.55
C ARG A 100 -8.50 -23.04 -25.76
N GLY A 101 -8.58 -23.79 -26.88
CA GLY A 101 -7.56 -24.79 -27.25
C GLY A 101 -6.16 -24.20 -27.53
N ARG A 102 -6.10 -22.88 -27.81
CA ARG A 102 -4.87 -22.14 -28.13
C ARG A 102 -4.46 -21.17 -27.01
N LEU A 103 -5.09 -21.21 -25.87
CA LEU A 103 -4.91 -20.22 -24.81
C LEU A 103 -3.46 -20.05 -24.38
N GLU A 104 -2.72 -21.16 -24.25
CA GLU A 104 -1.29 -21.14 -23.89
C GLU A 104 -0.41 -20.57 -25.02
N GLU A 105 -0.78 -20.81 -26.30
CA GLU A 105 -0.10 -20.20 -27.45
C GLU A 105 -0.35 -18.68 -27.45
N ILE A 106 -1.60 -18.25 -27.26
CA ILE A 106 -1.96 -16.84 -27.19
C ILE A 106 -1.18 -16.14 -26.08
N ARG A 107 -1.15 -16.73 -24.90
CA ARG A 107 -0.40 -16.20 -23.74
C ARG A 107 1.12 -16.10 -24.04
N LYS A 108 1.72 -17.15 -24.58
CA LYS A 108 3.15 -17.16 -24.93
C LYS A 108 3.47 -16.11 -26.00
N ASN A 109 2.65 -15.98 -27.01
CA ASN A 109 2.81 -14.94 -28.03
C ASN A 109 2.71 -13.55 -27.42
N ASN A 110 1.74 -13.34 -26.52
CA ASN A 110 1.60 -12.07 -25.78
C ASN A 110 2.86 -11.74 -24.98
N LEU A 111 3.40 -12.69 -24.22
CA LEU A 111 4.64 -12.50 -23.45
C LEU A 111 5.87 -12.25 -24.33
N ARG A 112 5.93 -12.83 -25.54
CA ARG A 112 7.02 -12.55 -26.46
C ARG A 112 7.05 -11.08 -26.91
N LEU A 113 5.90 -10.40 -26.95
CA LEU A 113 5.84 -8.96 -27.25
C LEU A 113 6.50 -8.12 -26.14
N THR A 114 6.59 -8.63 -24.92
CA THR A 114 7.17 -7.90 -23.76
C THR A 114 8.68 -7.98 -23.67
N ASP A 115 9.34 -8.80 -24.52
CA ASP A 115 10.80 -8.85 -24.63
C ASP A 115 11.27 -8.80 -26.08
N PRO A 116 11.47 -7.60 -26.63
CA PRO A 116 11.90 -7.40 -28.01
C PRO A 116 13.25 -8.05 -28.34
N ARG A 117 14.07 -8.38 -27.35
CA ARG A 117 15.38 -9.04 -27.53
C ARG A 117 15.23 -10.49 -28.03
N THR A 118 14.08 -11.09 -27.80
CA THR A 118 13.82 -12.53 -28.06
C THR A 118 13.13 -12.81 -29.39
N ILE A 119 12.63 -11.77 -30.08
CA ILE A 119 11.91 -11.92 -31.35
C ILE A 119 12.38 -10.89 -32.39
N ASN A 120 12.34 -11.29 -33.66
CA ASN A 120 12.58 -10.35 -34.75
C ASN A 120 11.30 -9.63 -35.19
N LYS A 121 11.46 -8.53 -35.95
CA LYS A 121 10.35 -7.70 -36.40
C LYS A 121 9.25 -8.49 -37.11
N ARG A 122 9.60 -9.43 -37.99
CA ARG A 122 8.63 -10.24 -38.75
C ARG A 122 7.71 -11.07 -37.82
N VAL A 123 8.29 -11.65 -36.78
CA VAL A 123 7.55 -12.44 -35.79
C VAL A 123 6.68 -11.50 -34.94
N ALA A 124 7.22 -10.37 -34.51
CA ALA A 124 6.45 -9.37 -33.77
C ALA A 124 5.25 -8.86 -34.58
N ASP A 125 5.47 -8.43 -35.82
CA ASP A 125 4.41 -7.96 -36.72
C ASP A 125 3.28 -9.01 -36.89
N LYS A 126 3.66 -10.29 -37.05
CA LYS A 126 2.68 -11.39 -37.13
C LYS A 126 1.86 -11.54 -35.85
N ILE A 127 2.50 -11.52 -34.69
CA ILE A 127 1.81 -11.62 -33.39
C ILE A 127 0.87 -10.42 -33.21
N ILE A 128 1.32 -9.21 -33.50
CA ILE A 128 0.54 -7.97 -33.40
C ILE A 128 -0.75 -8.06 -34.24
N GLN A 129 -0.64 -8.60 -35.44
CA GLN A 129 -1.79 -8.71 -36.36
C GLN A 129 -2.77 -9.82 -35.97
N GLU A 130 -2.25 -11.00 -35.57
CA GLU A 130 -3.05 -12.21 -35.45
C GLU A 130 -3.45 -12.58 -34.01
N ASN A 131 -2.65 -12.20 -33.00
CA ASN A 131 -2.90 -12.63 -31.61
C ASN A 131 -4.14 -11.93 -31.03
N PRO A 132 -5.05 -12.65 -30.38
CA PRO A 132 -6.12 -12.05 -29.57
C PRO A 132 -5.55 -11.10 -28.51
N GLY A 133 -6.27 -10.02 -28.21
CA GLY A 133 -5.90 -9.11 -27.13
C GLY A 133 -6.15 -9.74 -25.77
N VAL A 134 -5.35 -9.37 -24.75
CA VAL A 134 -5.57 -9.79 -23.36
C VAL A 134 -6.05 -8.57 -22.57
N TYR A 135 -7.27 -8.65 -22.02
CA TYR A 135 -7.92 -7.54 -21.32
C TYR A 135 -8.28 -7.95 -19.90
N TRP A 136 -7.88 -7.14 -18.93
CA TRP A 136 -8.01 -7.41 -17.51
C TRP A 136 -8.94 -6.41 -16.84
N LEU A 137 -9.99 -6.90 -16.16
CA LEU A 137 -10.95 -6.10 -15.42
C LEU A 137 -10.91 -6.49 -13.94
N SER A 138 -10.51 -5.55 -13.08
CA SER A 138 -10.39 -5.73 -11.62
C SER A 138 -11.55 -5.05 -10.91
N TYR A 139 -12.27 -5.81 -10.10
CA TYR A 139 -13.41 -5.31 -9.34
C TYR A 139 -13.13 -5.36 -7.84
N ASN A 140 -13.65 -4.38 -7.09
CA ASN A 140 -13.74 -4.38 -5.63
C ASN A 140 -12.40 -4.50 -4.89
N VAL A 141 -11.42 -3.70 -5.28
CA VAL A 141 -10.16 -3.58 -4.52
C VAL A 141 -10.40 -2.90 -3.15
N HIS A 142 -11.37 -2.01 -3.07
CA HIS A 142 -11.92 -1.51 -1.82
C HIS A 142 -13.21 -2.28 -1.50
N GLY A 143 -13.22 -3.05 -0.40
CA GLY A 143 -14.28 -4.02 -0.13
C GLY A 143 -15.67 -3.40 0.06
N ASN A 144 -15.76 -2.17 0.54
CA ASN A 144 -17.03 -1.44 0.72
C ASN A 144 -17.49 -0.65 -0.52
N GLU A 145 -16.78 -0.78 -1.63
CA GLU A 145 -17.19 -0.34 -2.97
C GLU A 145 -17.82 -1.54 -3.70
N ALA A 146 -18.93 -2.03 -3.16
CA ALA A 146 -19.37 -3.40 -3.35
C ALA A 146 -20.20 -3.65 -4.61
N SER A 147 -20.68 -2.60 -5.33
CA SER A 147 -21.52 -2.77 -6.52
C SER A 147 -20.76 -3.38 -7.70
N SER A 148 -19.47 -3.17 -7.79
CA SER A 148 -18.63 -3.69 -8.88
C SER A 148 -18.55 -5.22 -8.88
N THR A 149 -18.48 -5.87 -7.71
CA THR A 149 -18.55 -7.35 -7.60
C THR A 149 -19.93 -7.88 -8.00
N GLU A 150 -21.01 -7.15 -7.75
CA GLU A 150 -22.34 -7.51 -8.27
C GLU A 150 -22.36 -7.40 -9.80
N ALA A 151 -21.73 -6.36 -10.36
CA ALA A 151 -21.67 -6.14 -11.81
C ALA A 151 -20.90 -7.25 -12.54
N VAL A 152 -19.79 -7.73 -11.97
CA VAL A 152 -18.98 -8.77 -12.62
C VAL A 152 -19.74 -10.08 -12.84
N MET A 153 -20.70 -10.43 -11.96
CA MET A 153 -21.55 -11.62 -12.18
C MET A 153 -22.36 -11.49 -13.47
N GLN A 154 -22.93 -10.31 -13.74
CA GLN A 154 -23.67 -10.06 -14.98
C GLN A 154 -22.73 -9.97 -16.20
N VAL A 155 -21.54 -9.40 -16.05
CA VAL A 155 -20.52 -9.34 -17.11
C VAL A 155 -20.07 -10.75 -17.49
N ALA A 156 -19.74 -11.58 -16.50
CA ALA A 156 -19.32 -12.97 -16.71
C ALA A 156 -20.44 -13.79 -17.37
N TYR A 157 -21.68 -13.65 -16.90
CA TYR A 157 -22.83 -14.34 -17.51
C TYR A 157 -22.99 -13.99 -18.98
N ARG A 158 -22.97 -12.70 -19.35
CA ARG A 158 -23.11 -12.32 -20.77
C ARG A 158 -21.98 -12.85 -21.63
N LEU A 159 -20.74 -12.80 -21.16
CA LEU A 159 -19.59 -13.35 -21.89
C LEU A 159 -19.69 -14.87 -22.05
N ALA A 160 -20.17 -15.57 -21.02
CA ALA A 160 -20.34 -17.03 -21.00
C ALA A 160 -21.48 -17.53 -21.87
N ALA A 161 -22.64 -16.87 -21.78
CA ALA A 161 -23.91 -17.34 -22.33
C ALA A 161 -24.46 -16.52 -23.54
N GLY A 162 -24.00 -15.25 -23.70
CA GLY A 162 -24.51 -14.34 -24.73
C GLY A 162 -24.22 -14.81 -26.15
N GLN A 163 -25.22 -14.69 -27.02
CA GLN A 163 -25.20 -15.13 -28.42
C GLN A 163 -25.20 -13.96 -29.40
N ASP A 164 -25.26 -12.72 -28.91
CA ASP A 164 -25.26 -11.51 -29.70
C ASP A 164 -23.93 -11.26 -30.40
N ARG A 165 -23.96 -10.44 -31.48
CA ARG A 165 -22.80 -10.13 -32.31
C ARG A 165 -21.67 -9.47 -31.54
N GLU A 166 -22.01 -8.58 -30.58
CA GLU A 166 -21.02 -7.86 -29.77
C GLU A 166 -20.27 -8.83 -28.83
N THR A 167 -21.02 -9.68 -28.11
CA THR A 167 -20.42 -10.69 -27.21
C THR A 167 -19.51 -11.65 -27.99
N ARG A 168 -19.94 -12.14 -29.15
CA ARG A 168 -19.13 -13.02 -30.01
C ARG A 168 -17.89 -12.31 -30.51
N ALA A 169 -17.98 -11.05 -30.96
CA ALA A 169 -16.82 -10.28 -31.39
C ALA A 169 -15.78 -10.13 -30.27
N ILE A 170 -16.22 -9.93 -29.02
CA ILE A 170 -15.33 -9.85 -27.87
C ILE A 170 -14.63 -11.18 -27.63
N ILE A 171 -15.35 -12.27 -27.44
CA ILE A 171 -14.75 -13.56 -27.05
C ILE A 171 -13.91 -14.21 -28.17
N ASP A 172 -14.21 -13.95 -29.44
CA ASP A 172 -13.46 -14.48 -30.57
C ASP A 172 -12.13 -13.77 -30.81
N ASN A 173 -12.00 -12.50 -30.37
CA ASN A 173 -10.82 -11.67 -30.59
C ASN A 173 -10.05 -11.31 -29.33
N SER A 174 -10.44 -11.86 -28.17
CA SER A 174 -9.75 -11.56 -26.91
C SER A 174 -9.77 -12.70 -25.91
N VAL A 175 -8.86 -12.60 -24.97
CA VAL A 175 -8.87 -13.30 -23.68
C VAL A 175 -9.24 -12.27 -22.64
N VAL A 176 -10.44 -12.38 -22.07
CA VAL A 176 -10.93 -11.49 -21.02
C VAL A 176 -10.65 -12.11 -19.66
N ILE A 177 -9.94 -11.38 -18.81
CA ILE A 177 -9.62 -11.76 -17.44
C ILE A 177 -10.50 -10.93 -16.52
N LEU A 178 -11.34 -11.58 -15.72
CA LEU A 178 -12.16 -10.93 -14.72
C LEU A 178 -11.67 -11.32 -13.32
N VAL A 179 -11.29 -10.33 -12.50
CA VAL A 179 -11.02 -10.53 -11.07
C VAL A 179 -12.24 -10.06 -10.29
N PRO A 180 -13.09 -10.97 -9.81
CA PRO A 180 -14.41 -10.62 -9.26
C PRO A 180 -14.35 -9.78 -7.99
N CYS A 181 -13.34 -10.00 -7.16
CA CYS A 181 -13.13 -9.28 -5.92
C CYS A 181 -11.65 -9.35 -5.51
N VAL A 182 -10.97 -8.21 -5.58
CA VAL A 182 -9.55 -8.13 -5.18
C VAL A 182 -9.39 -8.16 -3.66
N ASN A 183 -10.40 -7.67 -2.92
CA ASN A 183 -10.38 -7.58 -1.46
C ASN A 183 -11.59 -8.28 -0.80
N PRO A 184 -11.64 -9.61 -0.82
CA PRO A 184 -12.77 -10.32 -0.24
C PRO A 184 -12.87 -10.20 1.29
N ASP A 185 -11.76 -9.97 2.01
CA ASP A 185 -11.78 -9.73 3.47
C ASP A 185 -12.51 -8.42 3.81
N GLY A 186 -12.19 -7.35 3.07
CA GLY A 186 -12.86 -6.07 3.20
C GLY A 186 -14.31 -6.11 2.76
N ARG A 187 -14.61 -6.77 1.62
CA ARG A 187 -15.98 -6.94 1.12
C ARG A 187 -16.87 -7.66 2.11
N ASP A 188 -16.43 -8.79 2.63
CA ASP A 188 -17.24 -9.54 3.61
C ASP A 188 -17.44 -8.74 4.88
N ARG A 189 -16.45 -7.99 5.35
CA ARG A 189 -16.62 -7.09 6.51
C ARG A 189 -17.74 -6.09 6.29
N TYR A 190 -17.82 -5.49 5.11
CA TYR A 190 -18.89 -4.56 4.74
C TYR A 190 -20.23 -5.28 4.53
N VAL A 191 -20.28 -6.32 3.69
CA VAL A 191 -21.54 -6.97 3.29
C VAL A 191 -22.21 -7.67 4.47
N TYR A 192 -21.45 -8.35 5.37
CA TYR A 192 -22.03 -8.95 6.57
C TYR A 192 -22.61 -7.89 7.50
N TRP A 193 -21.90 -6.79 7.71
CA TRP A 193 -22.44 -5.68 8.49
C TRP A 193 -23.70 -5.11 7.85
N TYR A 194 -23.66 -4.79 6.57
CA TYR A 194 -24.79 -4.22 5.83
C TYR A 194 -26.03 -5.12 5.94
N LYS A 195 -25.89 -6.41 5.68
CA LYS A 195 -27.00 -7.38 5.81
C LYS A 195 -27.58 -7.46 7.23
N SER A 196 -26.79 -7.18 8.26
CA SER A 196 -27.25 -7.12 9.65
C SER A 196 -27.91 -5.79 10.03
N ALA A 197 -27.64 -4.72 9.28
CA ALA A 197 -28.12 -3.36 9.50
C ALA A 197 -29.34 -3.01 8.63
N GLN A 198 -29.44 -3.60 7.41
CA GLN A 198 -30.46 -3.26 6.43
C GLN A 198 -31.88 -3.49 6.92
N SER A 199 -32.78 -2.59 6.56
CA SER A 199 -34.20 -2.72 6.79
C SER A 199 -34.89 -3.62 5.77
N GLN A 200 -36.04 -4.24 6.12
CA GLN A 200 -36.84 -5.03 5.17
C GLN A 200 -37.27 -4.18 3.97
N VAL A 201 -37.73 -2.98 4.23
CA VAL A 201 -38.07 -1.99 3.18
C VAL A 201 -36.84 -1.15 2.90
N THR A 202 -36.52 -1.01 1.60
CA THR A 202 -35.40 -0.18 1.18
C THR A 202 -35.57 1.27 1.65
N ASN A 203 -34.62 1.74 2.44
CA ASN A 203 -34.58 3.11 2.95
C ASN A 203 -33.51 3.91 2.21
N ALA A 204 -33.87 5.07 1.66
CA ALA A 204 -32.95 5.93 0.95
C ALA A 204 -32.49 7.14 1.79
N ASP A 205 -32.86 7.21 3.06
CA ASP A 205 -32.41 8.28 3.97
C ASP A 205 -30.93 8.08 4.32
N GLU A 206 -30.10 9.01 3.90
CA GLU A 206 -28.65 8.95 4.09
C GLU A 206 -28.17 8.94 5.55
N PHE A 207 -29.05 9.27 6.51
CA PHE A 207 -28.79 9.25 7.95
C PHE A 207 -29.26 7.97 8.64
N ASP A 208 -29.86 7.04 7.89
CA ASP A 208 -30.23 5.74 8.44
C ASP A 208 -28.96 4.94 8.82
N TYR A 209 -29.09 4.10 9.84
CA TYR A 209 -28.00 3.27 10.37
C TYR A 209 -27.33 2.39 9.30
N GLU A 210 -28.08 1.93 8.30
CA GLU A 210 -27.54 1.13 7.19
C GLU A 210 -26.58 1.90 6.25
N HIS A 211 -26.45 3.24 6.43
CA HIS A 211 -25.53 4.10 5.69
C HIS A 211 -24.32 4.58 6.53
N ASP A 212 -24.19 4.10 7.79
CA ASP A 212 -23.11 4.49 8.72
C ASP A 212 -22.22 3.29 9.08
N GLU A 213 -21.34 2.94 8.15
CA GLU A 213 -20.44 1.80 8.28
C GLU A 213 -19.50 1.96 9.50
N PRO A 214 -19.41 0.98 10.42
CA PRO A 214 -18.58 1.09 11.62
C PRO A 214 -17.09 1.00 11.32
N TRP A 215 -16.30 1.66 12.16
CA TRP A 215 -14.84 1.54 12.15
C TRP A 215 -14.38 0.06 12.20
N PRO A 216 -13.37 -0.41 11.45
CA PRO A 216 -12.47 0.35 10.56
C PRO A 216 -12.99 0.55 9.13
N GLY A 217 -14.19 0.06 8.82
CA GLY A 217 -14.77 0.00 7.49
C GLY A 217 -14.26 -1.17 6.64
N GLY A 218 -15.00 -1.49 5.58
CA GLY A 218 -14.68 -2.57 4.63
C GLY A 218 -13.73 -2.16 3.51
N ARG A 219 -13.33 -0.88 3.42
CA ARG A 219 -12.42 -0.41 2.37
C ARG A 219 -11.12 -1.22 2.31
N THR A 220 -10.55 -1.50 3.46
CA THR A 220 -9.22 -2.05 3.64
C THR A 220 -9.22 -3.58 3.81
N ASN A 221 -8.05 -4.22 3.62
CA ASN A 221 -7.87 -5.65 3.87
C ASN A 221 -7.89 -5.99 5.38
N HIS A 222 -7.45 -7.21 5.74
CA HIS A 222 -7.38 -7.67 7.13
C HIS A 222 -6.61 -6.73 8.06
N TYR A 223 -5.42 -6.28 7.64
CA TYR A 223 -4.55 -5.40 8.43
C TYR A 223 -4.84 -3.91 8.24
N TRP A 224 -5.98 -3.56 7.66
CA TRP A 224 -6.43 -2.18 7.40
C TRP A 224 -5.56 -1.41 6.41
N PHE A 225 -5.02 -2.11 5.41
CA PHE A 225 -4.29 -1.52 4.29
C PHE A 225 -5.20 -1.33 3.08
N ASP A 226 -4.95 -0.26 2.37
CA ASP A 226 -5.51 -0.01 1.05
C ASP A 226 -4.72 -0.81 -0.01
N LEU A 227 -5.33 -1.87 -0.54
CA LEU A 227 -4.70 -2.71 -1.57
C LEU A 227 -4.51 -2.00 -2.91
N ASN A 228 -5.19 -0.85 -3.11
CA ASN A 228 -4.95 0.03 -4.26
C ASN A 228 -3.78 0.99 -4.05
N ARG A 229 -2.89 0.70 -3.11
CA ARG A 229 -1.60 1.36 -2.89
C ARG A 229 -0.44 0.37 -2.91
N ASP A 230 -0.73 -0.93 -3.09
CA ASP A 230 0.23 -2.04 -2.94
C ASP A 230 0.51 -2.79 -4.25
N TRP A 231 0.27 -2.17 -5.42
CA TRP A 231 0.57 -2.79 -6.72
C TRP A 231 2.08 -2.92 -6.99
N VAL A 232 2.88 -1.98 -6.52
CA VAL A 232 4.35 -1.98 -6.66
C VAL A 232 5.02 -2.73 -5.52
N TRP A 233 4.56 -2.53 -4.28
CA TRP A 233 5.35 -2.87 -3.09
C TRP A 233 5.19 -4.31 -2.62
N LEU A 234 4.11 -4.97 -3.01
CA LEU A 234 3.84 -6.40 -2.75
C LEU A 234 3.89 -6.78 -1.26
N VAL A 235 3.43 -5.88 -0.40
CA VAL A 235 3.43 -6.08 1.06
C VAL A 235 2.49 -7.20 1.47
N HIS A 236 1.34 -7.33 0.79
CA HIS A 236 0.27 -8.25 1.14
C HIS A 236 0.18 -9.45 0.20
N PRO A 237 -0.23 -10.64 0.70
CA PRO A 237 -0.39 -11.84 -0.12
C PRO A 237 -1.38 -11.62 -1.26
N GLU A 238 -2.41 -10.79 -1.07
CA GLU A 238 -3.35 -10.38 -2.10
C GLU A 238 -2.63 -9.72 -3.29
N SER A 239 -1.70 -8.82 -3.01
CA SER A 239 -0.92 -8.11 -4.02
C SER A 239 0.15 -9.00 -4.66
N GLN A 240 0.83 -9.84 -3.87
CA GLN A 240 1.83 -10.80 -4.36
C GLN A 240 1.22 -11.77 -5.37
N GLY A 241 0.09 -12.38 -5.00
CA GLY A 241 -0.61 -13.30 -5.90
C GLY A 241 -1.16 -12.61 -7.14
N ARG A 242 -1.75 -11.41 -6.98
CA ARG A 242 -2.27 -10.61 -8.08
C ARG A 242 -1.18 -10.27 -9.09
N ILE A 243 -0.01 -9.81 -8.64
CA ILE A 243 1.09 -9.48 -9.54
C ILE A 243 1.66 -10.72 -10.21
N ALA A 244 1.76 -11.87 -9.53
CA ALA A 244 2.16 -13.12 -10.16
C ALA A 244 1.20 -13.51 -11.31
N ALA A 245 -0.11 -13.39 -11.10
CA ALA A 245 -1.11 -13.60 -12.16
C ALA A 245 -1.02 -12.53 -13.26
N TYR A 246 -0.81 -11.26 -12.90
CA TYR A 246 -0.64 -10.17 -13.86
C TYR A 246 0.59 -10.40 -14.76
N GLN A 247 1.75 -10.75 -14.20
CA GLN A 247 2.96 -11.07 -14.95
C GLN A 247 2.81 -12.33 -15.83
N HIS A 248 1.96 -13.26 -15.42
CA HIS A 248 1.64 -14.44 -16.22
C HIS A 248 0.88 -14.08 -17.51
N TRP A 249 0.02 -13.06 -17.48
CA TRP A 249 -0.83 -12.65 -18.60
C TRP A 249 -0.34 -11.42 -19.34
N MET A 250 0.18 -10.40 -18.65
CA MET A 250 0.61 -9.11 -19.20
C MET A 250 -0.42 -8.50 -20.16
N PRO A 251 -1.54 -7.98 -19.65
CA PRO A 251 -2.65 -7.48 -20.49
C PRO A 251 -2.32 -6.17 -21.20
N GLN A 252 -3.00 -5.88 -22.32
CA GLN A 252 -2.93 -4.59 -23.03
C GLN A 252 -3.84 -3.53 -22.43
N ILE A 253 -4.90 -3.94 -21.73
CA ILE A 253 -5.81 -3.06 -21.01
C ILE A 253 -6.01 -3.59 -19.60
N HIS A 254 -6.04 -2.68 -18.63
CA HIS A 254 -6.49 -2.96 -17.28
C HIS A 254 -7.49 -1.88 -16.84
N VAL A 255 -8.65 -2.30 -16.37
CA VAL A 255 -9.66 -1.40 -15.78
C VAL A 255 -9.80 -1.71 -14.30
N ASP A 256 -9.67 -0.68 -13.45
CA ASP A 256 -9.88 -0.74 -12.02
C ASP A 256 -11.24 -0.09 -11.67
N TYR A 257 -12.16 -0.89 -11.12
CA TYR A 257 -13.55 -0.50 -10.85
C TYR A 257 -13.73 -0.08 -9.41
N HIS A 258 -14.11 1.19 -9.20
CA HIS A 258 -14.21 1.83 -7.90
C HIS A 258 -15.56 2.50 -7.66
N GLU A 259 -15.75 2.92 -6.40
CA GLU A 259 -16.85 3.79 -6.00
C GLU A 259 -16.35 4.96 -5.14
N MET A 260 -16.98 6.11 -5.31
CA MET A 260 -16.74 7.33 -4.52
C MET A 260 -18.01 7.76 -3.79
N GLY A 261 -18.00 8.91 -3.10
CA GLY A 261 -19.15 9.42 -2.36
C GLY A 261 -20.43 9.48 -3.21
N PHE A 262 -21.58 9.12 -2.64
CA PHE A 262 -22.86 8.92 -3.34
C PHE A 262 -23.43 10.19 -4.00
N ASN A 263 -22.97 11.38 -3.61
CA ASN A 263 -23.32 12.66 -4.24
C ASN A 263 -22.48 12.98 -5.49
N ARG A 264 -21.62 12.04 -5.92
CA ARG A 264 -20.83 12.18 -7.14
C ARG A 264 -21.44 11.39 -8.28
N ASN A 265 -21.29 11.94 -9.49
CA ASN A 265 -21.64 11.24 -10.72
C ASN A 265 -20.51 10.28 -11.12
N TYR A 266 -20.74 9.46 -12.12
CA TYR A 266 -19.75 8.49 -12.59
C TYR A 266 -18.51 9.20 -13.18
N PHE A 267 -17.31 8.79 -12.72
CA PHE A 267 -16.06 9.22 -13.34
C PHE A 267 -15.58 8.17 -14.35
N THR A 268 -15.12 8.64 -15.51
CA THR A 268 -14.41 7.82 -16.49
C THR A 268 -13.23 8.57 -17.09
N MET A 269 -12.35 7.83 -17.79
CA MET A 269 -11.20 8.41 -18.47
C MET A 269 -11.58 9.54 -19.43
N PRO A 270 -10.66 10.51 -19.68
CA PRO A 270 -9.34 10.66 -19.06
C PRO A 270 -9.40 11.31 -17.67
N GLY A 271 -8.37 11.09 -16.87
CA GLY A 271 -8.18 11.79 -15.58
C GLY A 271 -7.55 13.17 -15.73
N THR A 272 -7.11 13.76 -14.61
CA THR A 272 -6.42 15.05 -14.55
C THR A 272 -4.90 14.92 -14.44
N THR A 273 -4.16 16.01 -14.53
CA THR A 273 -2.74 16.13 -14.17
C THR A 273 -2.53 15.97 -12.66
N PRO A 274 -1.32 15.62 -12.17
CA PRO A 274 -0.14 15.27 -12.96
C PRO A 274 -0.18 13.87 -13.58
N ARG A 275 0.64 13.67 -14.62
CA ARG A 275 0.86 12.39 -15.28
C ARG A 275 2.30 11.92 -15.07
N ASN A 276 2.54 10.64 -15.27
CA ASN A 276 3.89 10.11 -15.40
C ASN A 276 4.43 10.43 -16.80
N LEU A 277 5.32 11.41 -16.91
CA LEU A 277 5.87 11.88 -18.19
C LEU A 277 6.78 10.86 -18.88
N MET A 278 7.12 9.76 -18.22
CA MET A 278 7.85 8.65 -18.83
C MET A 278 6.98 7.76 -19.71
N LEU A 279 5.64 7.87 -19.63
CA LEU A 279 4.75 7.06 -20.46
C LEU A 279 4.98 7.35 -21.96
N PRO A 280 4.86 6.34 -22.84
CA PRO A 280 4.98 6.54 -24.29
C PRO A 280 3.96 7.54 -24.81
N ASP A 281 4.34 8.36 -25.82
CA ASP A 281 3.51 9.43 -26.34
C ASP A 281 2.08 9.04 -26.80
N PRO A 282 1.84 7.84 -27.37
CA PRO A 282 0.48 7.44 -27.76
C PRO A 282 -0.48 7.14 -26.59
N TYR A 283 0.01 7.09 -25.34
CA TYR A 283 -0.76 6.67 -24.16
C TYR A 283 -2.04 7.50 -23.97
N GLU A 284 -1.93 8.83 -24.01
CA GLU A 284 -3.09 9.71 -23.74
C GLU A 284 -4.17 9.57 -24.81
N ALA A 285 -3.80 9.52 -26.08
CA ALA A 285 -4.75 9.36 -27.19
C ALA A 285 -5.48 8.00 -27.15
N LEU A 286 -4.78 6.93 -26.74
CA LEU A 286 -5.39 5.61 -26.53
C LEU A 286 -6.30 5.61 -25.31
N SER A 287 -5.88 6.21 -24.21
CA SER A 287 -6.71 6.38 -23.01
C SER A 287 -8.01 7.14 -23.30
N ASP A 288 -7.93 8.23 -24.08
CA ASP A 288 -9.11 8.98 -24.54
C ASP A 288 -10.06 8.11 -25.37
N THR A 289 -9.53 7.22 -26.22
CA THR A 289 -10.36 6.30 -27.04
C THR A 289 -11.28 5.45 -26.18
N PHE A 290 -10.81 4.95 -25.04
CA PHE A 290 -11.62 4.14 -24.12
C PHE A 290 -12.57 5.00 -23.28
N GLY A 291 -12.13 6.19 -22.86
CA GLY A 291 -12.98 7.18 -22.24
C GLY A 291 -14.19 7.55 -23.10
N LEU A 292 -13.97 7.85 -24.38
CA LEU A 292 -15.02 8.16 -25.35
C LEU A 292 -15.99 6.99 -25.56
N ALA A 293 -15.53 5.74 -25.51
CA ALA A 293 -16.41 4.59 -25.60
C ALA A 293 -17.36 4.49 -24.39
N ASN A 294 -16.88 4.76 -23.18
CA ASN A 294 -17.69 4.80 -21.97
C ASN A 294 -18.68 5.97 -22.00
N ILE A 295 -18.23 7.14 -22.44
CA ILE A 295 -19.08 8.34 -22.62
C ILE A 295 -20.24 8.03 -23.58
N ALA A 296 -19.97 7.44 -24.74
CA ALA A 296 -21.01 7.08 -25.72
C ALA A 296 -22.03 6.09 -25.14
N ALA A 297 -21.62 5.14 -24.29
CA ALA A 297 -22.52 4.25 -23.59
C ALA A 297 -23.41 5.02 -22.59
N PHE A 298 -22.87 5.96 -21.84
CA PHE A 298 -23.61 6.75 -20.86
C PHE A 298 -24.58 7.77 -21.54
N ASP A 299 -24.14 8.43 -22.59
CA ASP A 299 -25.02 9.33 -23.39
C ASP A 299 -26.25 8.58 -23.90
N LYS A 300 -26.07 7.37 -24.42
CA LYS A 300 -27.16 6.50 -24.86
C LYS A 300 -28.17 6.20 -23.74
N HIS A 301 -27.69 5.99 -22.54
CA HIS A 301 -28.50 5.62 -21.36
C HIS A 301 -28.88 6.82 -20.50
N LYS A 302 -28.39 8.03 -20.82
CA LYS A 302 -28.63 9.28 -20.07
C LYS A 302 -28.13 9.20 -18.61
N VAL A 303 -27.00 8.55 -18.42
CA VAL A 303 -26.29 8.49 -17.13
C VAL A 303 -25.36 9.69 -17.05
N MET A 304 -25.34 10.38 -15.91
CA MET A 304 -24.45 11.52 -15.67
C MET A 304 -23.02 11.04 -15.37
N TYR A 305 -22.06 11.68 -16.01
CA TYR A 305 -20.63 11.37 -15.83
C TYR A 305 -19.78 12.64 -15.89
N TYR A 306 -18.50 12.50 -15.51
CA TYR A 306 -17.48 13.53 -15.69
C TYR A 306 -16.11 12.92 -15.98
N THR A 307 -15.20 13.75 -16.51
CA THR A 307 -13.82 13.40 -16.87
C THR A 307 -12.90 14.56 -16.50
N ARG A 308 -11.59 14.34 -16.50
CA ARG A 308 -10.54 15.39 -16.34
C ARG A 308 -10.56 16.12 -15.00
N GLU A 309 -11.17 15.55 -13.99
CA GLU A 309 -11.26 16.11 -12.65
C GLU A 309 -10.98 15.06 -11.59
N GLY A 310 -10.35 15.47 -10.46
CA GLY A 310 -10.28 14.73 -9.20
C GLY A 310 -9.30 13.56 -9.13
N PHE A 311 -8.97 12.92 -10.23
CA PHE A 311 -8.13 11.73 -10.26
C PHE A 311 -6.95 11.90 -11.19
N ASP A 312 -5.74 11.94 -10.63
CA ASP A 312 -4.49 11.82 -11.37
C ASP A 312 -4.04 10.35 -11.45
N PHE A 313 -3.07 10.08 -12.32
CA PHE A 313 -2.48 8.75 -12.51
C PHE A 313 -0.97 8.77 -12.29
N PHE A 314 -0.51 9.63 -11.39
CA PHE A 314 0.90 9.88 -11.16
C PHE A 314 1.56 8.79 -10.31
N TYR A 315 0.97 8.44 -9.16
CA TYR A 315 1.51 7.42 -8.26
C TYR A 315 1.38 6.01 -8.86
N PRO A 316 2.50 5.26 -9.06
CA PRO A 316 2.48 3.96 -9.76
C PRO A 316 1.87 2.80 -8.95
N GLY A 317 1.52 3.00 -7.70
CA GLY A 317 0.96 1.98 -6.83
C GLY A 317 -0.55 1.77 -6.98
N TYR A 318 -1.24 2.48 -7.89
CA TYR A 318 -2.66 2.29 -8.21
C TYR A 318 -2.89 1.19 -9.23
N GLY A 319 -4.06 0.55 -9.20
CA GLY A 319 -4.51 -0.39 -10.22
C GLY A 319 -4.72 0.23 -11.59
N SER A 320 -4.83 1.56 -11.68
CA SER A 320 -4.87 2.30 -12.94
C SER A 320 -3.49 2.71 -13.46
N SER A 321 -2.53 2.96 -12.58
CA SER A 321 -1.21 3.51 -12.97
C SER A 321 -0.13 2.43 -13.10
N TYR A 322 -0.15 1.39 -12.26
CA TYR A 322 0.77 0.26 -12.38
C TYR A 322 0.71 -0.41 -13.77
N PRO A 323 -0.48 -0.72 -14.32
CA PRO A 323 -0.58 -1.27 -15.67
C PRO A 323 0.06 -0.38 -16.73
N SER A 324 -0.07 0.94 -16.59
CA SER A 324 0.48 1.90 -17.55
C SER A 324 2.00 1.84 -17.60
N VAL A 325 2.68 1.70 -16.46
CA VAL A 325 4.14 1.54 -16.41
C VAL A 325 4.60 0.11 -16.76
N MET A 326 3.65 -0.81 -16.93
CA MET A 326 3.86 -2.18 -17.42
C MET A 326 3.41 -2.37 -18.88
N GLY A 327 3.23 -1.28 -19.62
CA GLY A 327 2.96 -1.28 -21.07
C GLY A 327 1.48 -1.41 -21.46
N ALA A 328 0.56 -1.47 -20.49
CA ALA A 328 -0.88 -1.49 -20.75
C ALA A 328 -1.49 -0.08 -20.81
N ILE A 329 -2.74 0.02 -21.26
CA ILE A 329 -3.58 1.18 -20.98
C ILE A 329 -4.31 0.91 -19.67
N GLY A 330 -3.84 1.57 -18.61
CA GLY A 330 -4.47 1.52 -17.28
C GLY A 330 -5.64 2.51 -17.21
N MET A 331 -6.77 2.05 -16.69
CA MET A 331 -7.99 2.84 -16.60
C MET A 331 -8.56 2.81 -15.18
N LEU A 332 -9.14 3.93 -14.76
CA LEU A 332 -9.95 4.07 -13.57
C LEU A 332 -11.38 4.41 -13.97
N VAL A 333 -12.35 3.76 -13.34
CA VAL A 333 -13.74 4.19 -13.34
C VAL A 333 -14.27 4.24 -11.92
N GLU A 334 -15.06 5.28 -11.58
CA GLU A 334 -15.57 5.54 -10.24
C GLU A 334 -17.08 5.79 -10.28
N GLN A 335 -17.85 4.96 -9.62
CA GLN A 335 -19.30 5.10 -9.45
C GLN A 335 -19.61 5.87 -8.18
N GLY A 336 -20.61 6.75 -8.17
CA GLY A 336 -21.17 7.26 -6.91
C GLY A 336 -21.80 6.14 -6.08
N GLY A 337 -21.59 6.14 -4.76
CA GLY A 337 -22.15 5.11 -3.88
C GLY A 337 -21.27 4.86 -2.66
N HIS A 338 -20.21 4.08 -2.83
CA HIS A 338 -19.30 3.70 -1.73
C HIS A 338 -20.08 3.01 -0.57
N SER A 339 -19.52 2.96 0.63
CA SER A 339 -20.12 2.35 1.82
C SER A 339 -21.49 2.92 2.20
N ARG A 340 -21.78 4.16 1.85
CA ARG A 340 -23.03 4.86 2.17
C ARG A 340 -24.12 4.70 1.10
N GLY A 341 -23.85 4.02 0.00
CA GLY A 341 -24.80 3.83 -1.08
C GLY A 341 -25.97 2.88 -0.73
N GLY A 342 -25.74 1.90 0.12
CA GLY A 342 -26.72 0.89 0.48
C GLY A 342 -27.42 0.24 -0.73
N ARG A 343 -28.67 -0.18 -0.59
CA ARG A 343 -29.52 -0.60 -1.71
C ARG A 343 -30.08 0.60 -2.48
N ALA A 344 -30.27 1.72 -1.82
CA ALA A 344 -30.63 3.00 -2.41
C ALA A 344 -30.22 4.12 -1.45
N VAL A 345 -29.84 5.27 -1.99
CA VAL A 345 -29.56 6.49 -1.21
C VAL A 345 -30.07 7.72 -1.97
N LYS A 346 -30.59 8.69 -1.23
CA LYS A 346 -31.02 9.97 -1.80
C LYS A 346 -29.83 10.93 -1.86
N THR A 347 -29.55 11.46 -3.04
CA THR A 347 -28.49 12.44 -3.27
C THR A 347 -28.96 13.86 -2.92
N ASP A 348 -28.03 14.80 -2.77
CA ASP A 348 -28.29 16.20 -2.40
C ASP A 348 -29.20 16.92 -3.42
N ASP A 349 -29.19 16.50 -4.70
CA ASP A 349 -30.07 17.04 -5.76
C ASP A 349 -31.46 16.39 -5.77
N GLY A 350 -31.73 15.50 -4.81
CA GLY A 350 -33.00 14.80 -4.62
C GLY A 350 -33.19 13.56 -5.50
N TYR A 351 -32.18 13.14 -6.25
CA TYR A 351 -32.19 11.89 -7.00
C TYR A 351 -32.02 10.68 -6.07
N THR A 352 -32.64 9.54 -6.36
CA THR A 352 -32.43 8.30 -5.64
C THR A 352 -31.51 7.38 -6.43
N LEU A 353 -30.26 7.27 -5.98
CA LEU A 353 -29.27 6.36 -6.56
C LEU A 353 -29.48 4.96 -6.01
N THR A 354 -29.76 4.00 -6.87
CA THR A 354 -30.01 2.60 -6.44
C THR A 354 -28.79 1.71 -6.67
N LEU A 355 -28.68 0.61 -5.93
CA LEU A 355 -27.67 -0.42 -6.15
C LEU A 355 -27.78 -1.00 -7.59
N ARG A 356 -29.01 -1.18 -8.08
CA ARG A 356 -29.26 -1.66 -9.43
C ARG A 356 -28.63 -0.75 -10.50
N GLN A 357 -28.76 0.57 -10.35
CA GLN A 357 -28.13 1.52 -11.26
C GLN A 357 -26.60 1.42 -11.20
N ARG A 358 -26.01 1.40 -9.99
CA ARG A 358 -24.55 1.31 -9.82
C ARG A 358 -23.97 0.06 -10.48
N ILE A 359 -24.66 -1.07 -10.36
CA ILE A 359 -24.31 -2.33 -11.07
C ILE A 359 -24.41 -2.14 -12.59
N PHE A 360 -25.49 -1.50 -13.04
CA PHE A 360 -25.72 -1.24 -14.47
C PHE A 360 -24.62 -0.37 -15.08
N ASP A 361 -24.22 0.69 -14.39
CA ASP A 361 -23.22 1.63 -14.87
C ASP A 361 -21.85 0.93 -15.04
N HIS A 362 -21.41 0.13 -14.07
CA HIS A 362 -20.22 -0.69 -14.20
C HIS A 362 -20.30 -1.76 -15.29
N TYR A 363 -21.47 -2.37 -15.45
CA TYR A 363 -21.71 -3.33 -16.53
C TYR A 363 -21.59 -2.65 -17.92
N GLN A 364 -22.15 -1.45 -18.10
CA GLN A 364 -22.07 -0.71 -19.35
C GLN A 364 -20.63 -0.33 -19.71
N THR A 365 -19.87 0.19 -18.77
CA THR A 365 -18.44 0.55 -19.00
C THR A 365 -17.57 -0.68 -19.25
N SER A 366 -17.87 -1.82 -18.64
CA SER A 366 -17.18 -3.09 -18.92
C SER A 366 -17.33 -3.48 -20.40
N PHE A 367 -18.56 -3.47 -20.93
CA PHE A 367 -18.80 -3.83 -22.33
C PHE A 367 -18.35 -2.75 -23.32
N ALA A 368 -18.51 -1.48 -22.99
CA ALA A 368 -18.03 -0.37 -23.83
C ALA A 368 -16.50 -0.44 -24.00
N THR A 369 -15.77 -0.68 -22.91
CA THR A 369 -14.31 -0.85 -22.93
C THR A 369 -13.89 -2.08 -23.72
N LEU A 370 -14.50 -3.27 -23.47
CA LEU A 370 -14.16 -4.50 -24.19
C LEU A 370 -14.43 -4.38 -25.69
N SER A 371 -15.57 -3.79 -26.07
CA SER A 371 -15.91 -3.55 -27.46
C SER A 371 -14.94 -2.60 -28.16
N ALA A 372 -14.53 -1.52 -27.47
CA ALA A 372 -13.51 -0.61 -27.98
C ALA A 372 -12.16 -1.29 -28.11
N ALA A 373 -11.79 -2.12 -27.15
CA ALA A 373 -10.52 -2.86 -27.13
C ALA A 373 -10.40 -3.81 -28.33
N VAL A 374 -11.46 -4.55 -28.63
CA VAL A 374 -11.49 -5.46 -29.80
C VAL A 374 -11.36 -4.69 -31.10
N ARG A 375 -12.05 -3.55 -31.25
CA ARG A 375 -11.93 -2.71 -32.45
C ARG A 375 -10.50 -2.14 -32.62
N ASN A 376 -9.79 -1.90 -31.55
CA ASN A 376 -8.43 -1.33 -31.54
C ASN A 376 -7.35 -2.38 -31.26
N ARG A 377 -7.63 -3.67 -31.35
CA ARG A 377 -6.76 -4.78 -30.94
C ARG A 377 -5.33 -4.68 -31.50
N GLN A 378 -5.20 -4.45 -32.79
CA GLN A 378 -3.86 -4.37 -33.42
C GLN A 378 -3.07 -3.14 -32.92
N THR A 379 -3.73 -2.00 -32.77
CA THR A 379 -3.12 -0.78 -32.24
C THR A 379 -2.67 -0.97 -30.80
N LEU A 380 -3.48 -1.67 -29.99
CA LEU A 380 -3.13 -2.01 -28.61
C LEU A 380 -1.93 -2.97 -28.55
N ASN A 381 -1.91 -4.02 -29.37
CA ASN A 381 -0.80 -4.96 -29.42
C ASN A 381 0.48 -4.25 -29.89
N GLN A 382 0.39 -3.29 -30.82
CA GLN A 382 1.52 -2.49 -31.28
C GLN A 382 2.04 -1.56 -30.17
N TYR A 383 1.14 -0.79 -29.53
CA TYR A 383 1.49 0.07 -28.39
C TYR A 383 2.18 -0.73 -27.27
N PHE A 384 1.59 -1.88 -26.92
CA PHE A 384 2.12 -2.79 -25.92
C PHE A 384 3.55 -3.25 -26.27
N HIS A 385 3.76 -3.72 -27.49
CA HIS A 385 5.10 -4.12 -27.95
C HIS A 385 6.10 -2.95 -27.93
N ASP A 386 5.67 -1.78 -28.42
CA ASP A 386 6.55 -0.60 -28.49
C ASP A 386 6.96 -0.08 -27.10
N SER A 387 6.11 -0.29 -26.08
CA SER A 387 6.38 0.12 -24.70
C SER A 387 7.60 -0.57 -24.07
N PHE A 388 8.02 -1.73 -24.60
CA PHE A 388 9.20 -2.48 -24.15
C PHE A 388 10.45 -2.27 -24.99
N GLN A 389 10.38 -1.43 -26.04
CA GLN A 389 11.52 -1.13 -26.89
C GLN A 389 12.47 -0.13 -26.22
N GLU A 390 13.79 -0.32 -26.35
CA GLU A 390 14.81 0.61 -25.82
C GLU A 390 14.57 2.07 -26.29
N LYS A 391 14.08 2.25 -27.51
CA LYS A 391 13.78 3.58 -28.09
C LYS A 391 12.72 4.38 -27.34
N THR A 392 11.88 3.72 -26.53
CA THR A 392 10.82 4.37 -25.72
C THR A 392 11.27 4.67 -24.29
N ASN A 393 12.52 4.34 -23.94
CA ASN A 393 13.09 4.67 -22.64
C ASN A 393 13.36 6.17 -22.54
N LYS A 394 12.56 6.88 -21.74
CA LYS A 394 12.71 8.31 -21.44
C LYS A 394 13.53 8.57 -20.18
N GLY A 395 13.97 7.54 -19.46
CA GLY A 395 14.81 7.68 -18.27
C GLY A 395 16.25 8.05 -18.60
N ASN A 396 16.89 8.86 -17.77
CA ASN A 396 18.27 9.31 -17.97
C ASN A 396 19.31 8.30 -17.43
N ALA A 397 18.93 7.41 -16.52
CA ALA A 397 19.86 6.44 -15.93
C ALA A 397 20.13 5.29 -16.91
N ALA A 398 21.41 4.97 -17.13
CA ALA A 398 21.83 3.75 -17.81
C ALA A 398 21.89 2.54 -16.85
N ALA A 399 22.12 2.81 -15.56
CA ALA A 399 22.10 1.78 -14.53
C ALA A 399 21.86 2.38 -13.15
N TYR A 400 21.26 1.57 -12.27
CA TYR A 400 21.17 1.77 -10.84
C TYR A 400 22.08 0.77 -10.12
N ILE A 401 22.79 1.23 -9.08
CA ILE A 401 23.83 0.44 -8.41
C ILE A 401 23.58 0.49 -6.90
N PHE A 402 23.66 -0.67 -6.26
CA PHE A 402 23.41 -0.83 -4.83
C PHE A 402 24.57 -1.60 -4.19
N PRO A 403 25.34 -0.99 -3.29
CA PRO A 403 26.30 -1.70 -2.47
C PRO A 403 25.59 -2.82 -1.68
N ASP A 404 26.20 -4.01 -1.65
CA ASP A 404 25.62 -5.14 -0.92
C ASP A 404 25.60 -4.85 0.58
N ASN A 405 24.41 -4.89 1.17
CA ASN A 405 24.20 -4.63 2.58
C ASN A 405 23.06 -5.51 3.14
N THR A 406 23.43 -6.45 3.98
CA THR A 406 22.49 -7.38 4.64
C THR A 406 21.84 -6.82 5.91
N HIS A 407 22.18 -5.58 6.29
CA HIS A 407 21.67 -4.95 7.51
C HIS A 407 20.45 -4.05 7.29
N ASN A 408 19.99 -3.89 6.05
CA ASN A 408 18.83 -3.08 5.70
C ASN A 408 17.84 -3.86 4.83
N TYR A 409 16.91 -3.16 4.22
CA TYR A 409 15.85 -3.72 3.37
C TYR A 409 16.28 -4.04 1.92
N LEU A 410 17.58 -4.04 1.59
CA LEU A 410 18.06 -4.19 0.22
C LEU A 410 17.53 -5.47 -0.44
N TYR A 411 17.60 -6.60 0.25
CA TYR A 411 17.16 -7.88 -0.31
C TYR A 411 15.64 -7.96 -0.46
N ASP A 412 14.88 -7.30 0.42
CA ASP A 412 13.43 -7.18 0.26
C ASP A 412 13.09 -6.41 -1.04
N VAL A 413 13.80 -5.29 -1.30
CA VAL A 413 13.62 -4.47 -2.51
C VAL A 413 14.04 -5.23 -3.76
N MET A 414 15.17 -5.93 -3.74
CA MET A 414 15.62 -6.73 -4.89
C MET A 414 14.62 -7.84 -5.23
N ASN A 415 14.13 -8.57 -4.22
CA ASN A 415 13.11 -9.61 -4.42
C ASN A 415 11.79 -9.02 -4.95
N MET A 416 11.37 -7.86 -4.46
CA MET A 416 10.20 -7.14 -4.96
C MET A 416 10.37 -6.78 -6.45
N LEU A 417 11.51 -6.22 -6.84
CA LEU A 417 11.80 -5.88 -8.23
C LEU A 417 11.82 -7.12 -9.14
N MET A 418 12.43 -8.21 -8.69
CA MET A 418 12.44 -9.49 -9.44
C MET A 418 11.02 -10.04 -9.63
N ALA A 419 10.13 -9.88 -8.66
CA ALA A 419 8.72 -10.27 -8.79
C ALA A 419 7.98 -9.49 -9.89
N HIS A 420 8.47 -8.30 -10.25
CA HIS A 420 7.99 -7.52 -11.39
C HIS A 420 8.71 -7.83 -12.71
N GLY A 421 9.56 -8.85 -12.72
CA GLY A 421 10.30 -9.27 -13.92
C GLY A 421 11.53 -8.44 -14.24
N ILE A 422 12.11 -7.76 -13.25
CA ILE A 422 13.35 -7.00 -13.40
C ILE A 422 14.56 -7.91 -13.28
N GLU A 423 15.47 -7.81 -14.24
CA GLU A 423 16.76 -8.49 -14.24
C GLU A 423 17.74 -7.73 -13.32
N ILE A 424 18.23 -8.42 -12.30
CA ILE A 424 19.19 -7.88 -11.32
C ILE A 424 20.51 -8.63 -11.47
N HIS A 425 21.59 -7.89 -11.63
CA HIS A 425 22.93 -8.44 -11.81
C HIS A 425 23.77 -8.21 -10.56
N GLN A 426 24.58 -9.19 -10.19
CA GLN A 426 25.60 -9.06 -9.14
C GLN A 426 26.99 -9.03 -9.75
N ALA A 427 27.81 -8.07 -9.35
CA ALA A 427 29.19 -7.92 -9.82
C ALA A 427 30.07 -9.08 -9.35
N LYS A 428 30.85 -9.68 -10.27
CA LYS A 428 31.83 -10.74 -9.94
C LYS A 428 33.21 -10.19 -9.59
N THR A 429 33.45 -8.91 -9.88
CA THR A 429 34.72 -8.20 -9.62
C THR A 429 34.43 -6.77 -9.22
N ASP A 430 35.38 -6.14 -8.53
CA ASP A 430 35.33 -4.71 -8.24
C ASP A 430 35.28 -3.90 -9.56
N PHE A 431 34.56 -2.78 -9.55
CA PHE A 431 34.45 -1.89 -10.72
C PHE A 431 34.34 -0.42 -10.31
N ASN A 432 34.67 0.48 -11.23
CA ASN A 432 34.65 1.92 -10.99
C ASN A 432 33.62 2.59 -11.88
N VAL A 433 32.90 3.55 -11.30
CA VAL A 433 31.99 4.46 -12.02
C VAL A 433 32.48 5.89 -11.84
N ILE A 434 32.79 6.58 -12.94
CA ILE A 434 33.38 7.93 -12.92
C ILE A 434 32.34 8.96 -12.45
N LYS A 435 31.09 8.82 -12.92
CA LYS A 435 29.95 9.67 -12.57
C LYS A 435 28.87 8.83 -11.91
N ALA A 436 29.07 8.46 -10.67
CA ALA A 436 28.06 7.82 -9.83
C ALA A 436 27.33 8.91 -9.03
N HIS A 437 26.07 9.12 -9.33
CA HIS A 437 25.22 10.05 -8.59
C HIS A 437 24.67 9.35 -7.35
N ASN A 438 24.82 9.95 -6.18
CA ASN A 438 24.27 9.41 -4.94
C ASN A 438 22.84 9.91 -4.68
N TYR A 439 22.04 9.14 -3.93
CA TYR A 439 20.64 9.50 -3.65
C TYR A 439 20.46 10.61 -2.61
N LYS A 440 21.47 10.91 -1.80
CA LYS A 440 21.38 11.92 -0.75
C LYS A 440 21.23 13.33 -1.32
N ASP A 441 22.10 13.71 -2.24
CA ASP A 441 22.16 15.06 -2.81
C ASP A 441 22.17 15.10 -4.34
N GLY A 442 22.21 13.95 -5.01
CA GLY A 442 22.24 13.83 -6.47
C GLY A 442 23.61 14.14 -7.10
N ILE A 443 24.63 14.39 -6.29
CA ILE A 443 25.96 14.79 -6.79
C ILE A 443 26.68 13.59 -7.38
N ALA A 444 27.22 13.77 -8.59
CA ALA A 444 28.01 12.77 -9.27
C ALA A 444 29.49 12.84 -8.82
N ASN A 445 29.99 11.71 -8.34
CA ASN A 445 31.40 11.54 -8.00
C ASN A 445 31.94 10.22 -8.56
N ARG A 446 33.26 10.10 -8.65
CA ARG A 446 33.89 8.79 -8.87
C ARG A 446 33.64 7.90 -7.65
N HIS A 447 33.14 6.70 -7.90
CA HIS A 447 32.89 5.71 -6.85
C HIS A 447 33.43 4.35 -7.26
N GLU A 448 34.04 3.63 -6.31
CA GLU A 448 34.50 2.25 -6.47
C GLU A 448 33.48 1.31 -5.84
N PHE A 449 32.90 0.44 -6.65
CA PHE A 449 31.98 -0.61 -6.21
C PHE A 449 32.72 -1.93 -6.08
N LYS A 450 32.20 -2.79 -5.20
CA LYS A 450 32.86 -4.04 -4.84
C LYS A 450 32.22 -5.24 -5.55
N LYS A 451 32.98 -6.30 -5.62
CA LYS A 451 32.43 -7.64 -5.92
C LYS A 451 31.31 -7.93 -4.94
N GLY A 452 30.16 -8.33 -5.46
CA GLY A 452 28.96 -8.58 -4.65
C GLY A 452 27.89 -7.50 -4.81
N ASP A 453 28.26 -6.28 -5.18
CA ASP A 453 27.32 -5.18 -5.38
C ASP A 453 26.34 -5.47 -6.52
N PHE A 454 25.12 -4.95 -6.38
CA PHE A 454 24.04 -5.19 -7.33
C PHE A 454 23.94 -4.07 -8.37
N VAL A 455 23.63 -4.45 -9.60
CA VAL A 455 23.44 -3.53 -10.72
C VAL A 455 22.15 -3.87 -11.46
N ILE A 456 21.32 -2.87 -11.69
CA ILE A 456 20.10 -2.93 -12.49
C ILE A 456 20.30 -2.06 -13.72
N PHE A 457 20.48 -2.68 -14.88
CA PHE A 457 20.61 -1.99 -16.15
C PHE A 457 19.24 -1.54 -16.65
N THR A 458 19.16 -0.40 -17.33
CA THR A 458 17.92 0.11 -17.89
C THR A 458 17.69 -0.26 -19.36
N ASP A 459 18.66 -0.92 -20.01
CA ASP A 459 18.54 -1.47 -21.36
C ASP A 459 17.81 -2.82 -21.42
N GLN A 460 17.04 -3.14 -20.39
CA GLN A 460 16.14 -4.29 -20.32
C GLN A 460 14.67 -3.88 -20.57
N PRO A 461 13.77 -4.83 -20.94
CA PRO A 461 12.41 -4.50 -21.37
C PRO A 461 11.56 -3.71 -20.35
N ARG A 462 11.83 -3.85 -19.05
CA ARG A 462 11.06 -3.19 -17.97
C ARG A 462 11.58 -1.78 -17.61
N HIS A 463 12.31 -1.12 -18.51
CA HIS A 463 12.94 0.19 -18.25
C HIS A 463 11.97 1.26 -17.73
N LEU A 464 10.73 1.29 -18.20
CA LEU A 464 9.71 2.25 -17.74
C LEU A 464 9.39 2.04 -16.26
N PHE A 465 9.15 0.80 -15.84
CA PHE A 465 8.91 0.46 -14.44
C PHE A 465 10.15 0.72 -13.58
N ILE A 466 11.34 0.31 -14.05
CA ILE A 466 12.61 0.53 -13.34
C ILE A 466 12.80 2.01 -13.04
N ASN A 467 12.71 2.87 -14.06
CA ASN A 467 12.89 4.30 -13.89
C ASN A 467 11.79 4.92 -13.01
N THR A 468 10.53 4.49 -13.18
CA THR A 468 9.42 4.97 -12.33
C THR A 468 9.64 4.68 -10.85
N VAL A 469 10.18 3.51 -10.49
CA VAL A 469 10.32 3.07 -9.09
C VAL A 469 11.65 3.46 -8.47
N LEU A 470 12.73 3.51 -9.28
CA LEU A 470 14.08 3.75 -8.77
C LEU A 470 14.56 5.20 -8.95
N GLN A 471 14.02 5.98 -9.89
CA GLN A 471 14.45 7.36 -10.08
C GLN A 471 14.36 8.16 -8.77
N ARG A 472 15.40 8.96 -8.50
CA ARG A 472 15.49 9.75 -7.26
C ARG A 472 14.37 10.77 -7.13
N GLU A 473 14.02 11.45 -8.23
CA GLU A 473 13.00 12.50 -8.28
C GLU A 473 12.26 12.43 -9.61
N MET A 474 10.92 12.42 -9.54
CA MET A 474 10.06 12.47 -10.71
C MET A 474 9.79 13.93 -11.08
N GLU A 475 9.68 14.22 -12.37
CA GLU A 475 9.18 15.50 -12.85
C GLU A 475 7.68 15.63 -12.56
N ILE A 476 7.27 16.78 -12.05
CA ILE A 476 5.90 17.05 -11.56
C ILE A 476 5.34 18.23 -12.35
N GLU A 477 4.32 18.00 -13.16
CA GLU A 477 3.67 19.03 -13.98
C GLU A 477 2.78 19.95 -13.15
N ASP A 478 2.19 19.46 -12.05
CA ASP A 478 1.19 20.16 -11.25
C ASP A 478 1.46 19.99 -9.77
N SER A 479 1.23 21.04 -8.98
CA SER A 479 1.42 21.02 -7.53
C SER A 479 0.23 20.42 -6.76
N ILE A 480 -0.91 20.22 -7.41
CA ILE A 480 -2.09 19.59 -6.83
C ILE A 480 -2.06 18.11 -7.15
N MET A 481 -1.77 17.29 -6.14
CA MET A 481 -1.70 15.85 -6.27
C MET A 481 -2.76 15.17 -5.42
N TYR A 482 -3.29 14.09 -5.93
CA TYR A 482 -4.25 13.26 -5.22
C TYR A 482 -3.59 12.50 -4.05
N ASP A 483 -2.33 12.00 -4.21
CA ASP A 483 -1.66 11.20 -3.19
C ASP A 483 -0.24 11.70 -2.86
N MET A 484 0.79 11.28 -3.57
CA MET A 484 2.20 11.45 -3.19
C MET A 484 3.03 12.12 -4.29
N ALA A 485 4.01 12.93 -3.85
CA ALA A 485 4.97 13.58 -4.74
C ALA A 485 6.28 12.77 -4.93
N THR A 486 6.50 11.71 -4.16
CA THR A 486 7.68 10.85 -4.29
C THR A 486 7.43 9.46 -3.73
N TRP A 487 8.06 8.45 -4.33
CA TRP A 487 7.99 7.05 -3.93
C TRP A 487 9.29 6.27 -4.22
N SER A 488 10.37 6.96 -4.54
CA SER A 488 11.66 6.35 -4.90
C SER A 488 12.06 5.25 -3.91
N ALA A 489 12.16 4.00 -4.37
CA ALA A 489 12.45 2.86 -3.51
C ALA A 489 13.77 3.01 -2.73
N PRO A 490 14.90 3.48 -3.32
CA PRO A 490 16.11 3.71 -2.53
C PRO A 490 15.91 4.67 -1.35
N LEU A 491 15.09 5.70 -1.50
CA LEU A 491 14.79 6.65 -0.43
C LEU A 491 13.82 6.06 0.59
N ALA A 492 12.77 5.40 0.11
CA ALA A 492 11.73 4.82 0.95
C ALA A 492 12.24 3.74 1.91
N TYR A 493 13.20 2.96 1.45
CA TYR A 493 13.84 1.91 2.24
C TYR A 493 15.16 2.35 2.89
N ASN A 494 15.54 3.62 2.73
CA ASN A 494 16.80 4.20 3.23
C ASN A 494 18.03 3.40 2.82
N LEU A 495 18.12 3.06 1.53
CA LEU A 495 19.23 2.30 0.98
C LEU A 495 20.37 3.23 0.56
N GLU A 496 21.60 2.74 0.67
CA GLU A 496 22.70 3.29 -0.07
C GLU A 496 22.55 2.90 -1.53
N ALA A 497 22.44 3.89 -2.41
CA ALA A 497 22.19 3.68 -3.82
C ALA A 497 22.79 4.77 -4.68
N TYR A 498 23.08 4.40 -5.91
CA TYR A 498 23.68 5.27 -6.91
C TYR A 498 23.02 5.03 -8.28
N TRP A 499 23.08 6.04 -9.15
CA TRP A 499 22.75 5.85 -10.56
C TRP A 499 23.84 6.49 -11.45
N THR A 500 23.91 6.07 -12.71
CA THR A 500 24.78 6.65 -13.70
C THR A 500 24.08 6.75 -15.05
N GLU A 501 24.33 7.85 -15.76
CA GLU A 501 23.81 8.08 -17.12
C GLU A 501 24.69 7.41 -18.19
N ASN A 502 25.90 7.03 -17.82
CA ASN A 502 26.86 6.42 -18.73
C ASN A 502 26.67 4.91 -18.79
N LYS A 503 26.72 4.33 -20.00
CA LYS A 503 26.77 2.87 -20.15
C LYS A 503 27.94 2.30 -19.36
N LEU A 504 27.65 1.35 -18.49
CA LEU A 504 28.66 0.73 -17.65
C LEU A 504 29.49 -0.26 -18.48
N ARG A 505 30.80 -0.11 -18.38
CA ARG A 505 31.78 -1.11 -18.82
C ARG A 505 32.27 -1.85 -17.57
N MET A 506 31.60 -2.93 -17.25
CA MET A 506 31.98 -3.75 -16.12
C MET A 506 32.33 -5.18 -16.58
N GLY A 507 33.05 -5.88 -15.73
CA GLY A 507 33.40 -7.28 -15.96
C GLY A 507 32.19 -8.20 -15.95
N THR A 508 32.41 -9.49 -15.84
CA THR A 508 31.30 -10.47 -15.80
C THR A 508 30.40 -10.26 -14.60
N THR A 509 29.09 -10.37 -14.83
CA THR A 509 28.07 -10.33 -13.80
C THR A 509 27.41 -11.70 -13.65
N ARG A 510 26.61 -11.86 -12.59
CA ARG A 510 25.71 -13.00 -12.38
C ARG A 510 24.29 -12.47 -12.29
N LEU A 511 23.39 -13.00 -13.09
CA LEU A 511 21.96 -12.78 -12.92
C LEU A 511 21.49 -13.40 -11.60
N ILE A 512 20.69 -12.69 -10.84
CA ILE A 512 20.15 -13.14 -9.55
C ILE A 512 18.71 -13.58 -9.74
N GLU A 513 18.36 -14.74 -9.20
CA GLU A 513 16.99 -15.27 -9.25
C GLU A 513 16.26 -15.17 -7.90
N ASN A 514 17.02 -15.14 -6.80
CA ASN A 514 16.49 -15.08 -5.44
C ASN A 514 17.57 -14.58 -4.48
N LEU A 515 17.17 -13.81 -3.47
CA LEU A 515 18.05 -13.35 -2.40
C LEU A 515 17.43 -13.67 -1.04
N ASN A 516 18.23 -14.29 -0.18
CA ASN A 516 17.89 -14.58 1.20
C ASN A 516 18.91 -13.93 2.12
N TYR A 517 18.43 -13.35 3.21
CA TYR A 517 19.33 -12.82 4.25
C TYR A 517 20.20 -13.95 4.82
N PRO A 518 21.50 -13.68 5.07
CA PRO A 518 22.37 -14.63 5.74
C PRO A 518 21.75 -15.08 7.06
N SER A 519 21.78 -16.38 7.30
CA SER A 519 21.18 -16.96 8.52
C SER A 519 21.95 -18.20 8.99
N GLY A 520 21.89 -18.48 10.27
CA GLY A 520 22.49 -19.64 10.88
C GLY A 520 23.34 -19.34 12.10
N LEU A 521 23.94 -20.40 12.68
CA LEU A 521 24.91 -20.30 13.76
C LEU A 521 26.31 -20.28 13.20
N THR A 522 27.17 -19.36 13.67
CA THR A 522 28.60 -19.36 13.31
C THR A 522 29.35 -20.57 13.90
N LYS A 523 28.95 -21.00 15.10
CA LYS A 523 29.39 -22.26 15.74
C LYS A 523 28.19 -22.90 16.43
N LYS A 524 28.09 -24.26 16.39
CA LYS A 524 26.96 -24.96 17.00
C LYS A 524 26.93 -24.89 18.52
N ASN A 525 28.04 -24.75 19.17
CA ASN A 525 28.14 -24.73 20.63
C ASN A 525 28.69 -23.38 21.10
N ALA A 526 28.00 -22.75 22.03
CA ALA A 526 28.40 -21.51 22.69
C ALA A 526 28.54 -21.77 24.20
N PRO A 527 29.73 -21.98 24.70
CA PRO A 527 29.89 -22.26 26.13
C PRO A 527 29.53 -21.07 27.03
N TYR A 528 29.56 -19.84 26.51
CA TYR A 528 29.31 -18.63 27.31
C TYR A 528 28.08 -17.84 26.93
N ALA A 529 27.94 -17.49 25.63
CA ALA A 529 26.81 -16.68 25.13
C ALA A 529 26.55 -16.87 23.65
N TYR A 530 25.30 -16.59 23.23
CA TYR A 530 24.94 -16.32 21.85
C TYR A 530 24.71 -14.82 21.67
N VAL A 531 25.12 -14.31 20.50
CA VAL A 531 25.08 -12.87 20.18
C VAL A 531 24.40 -12.64 18.85
N ILE A 532 23.51 -11.64 18.79
CA ILE A 532 22.83 -11.20 17.55
C ILE A 532 23.13 -9.71 17.35
N ASN A 533 23.74 -9.36 16.24
CA ASN A 533 23.93 -7.98 15.84
C ASN A 533 22.58 -7.31 15.61
N TRP A 534 22.27 -6.21 16.34
CA TRP A 534 20.99 -5.50 16.24
C TRP A 534 20.77 -4.80 14.90
N HIS A 535 21.83 -4.52 14.14
CA HIS A 535 21.73 -3.91 12.82
C HIS A 535 21.17 -4.86 11.77
N GLN A 536 21.18 -6.18 11.99
CA GLN A 536 20.55 -7.11 11.04
C GLN A 536 19.06 -6.77 10.85
N ARG A 537 18.59 -6.82 9.59
CA ARG A 537 17.21 -6.48 9.21
C ARG A 537 16.17 -7.11 10.13
N ASN A 538 16.35 -8.38 10.45
CA ASN A 538 15.40 -9.20 11.18
C ASN A 538 15.73 -9.40 12.68
N ALA A 539 16.69 -8.68 13.23
CA ALA A 539 17.02 -8.78 14.67
C ALA A 539 15.83 -8.53 15.61
N PRO A 540 14.87 -7.60 15.33
CA PRO A 540 13.67 -7.45 16.15
C PRO A 540 12.79 -8.71 16.16
N LYS A 541 12.63 -9.39 15.04
CA LYS A 541 11.92 -10.68 14.95
C LYS A 541 12.60 -11.75 15.79
N ALA A 542 13.93 -11.85 15.70
CA ALA A 542 14.69 -12.77 16.53
C ALA A 542 14.52 -12.49 18.03
N LEU A 543 14.49 -11.21 18.45
CA LEU A 543 14.23 -10.83 19.84
C LEU A 543 12.83 -11.23 20.30
N ALA A 544 11.80 -11.01 19.47
CA ALA A 544 10.43 -11.44 19.77
C ALA A 544 10.34 -12.95 19.94
N MET A 545 10.98 -13.73 19.06
CA MET A 545 11.04 -15.20 19.16
C MET A 545 11.77 -15.65 20.42
N LEU A 546 12.89 -15.00 20.81
CA LEU A 546 13.59 -15.27 22.07
C LEU A 546 12.68 -15.05 23.28
N TRP A 547 11.95 -13.94 23.32
CA TRP A 547 11.02 -13.66 24.40
C TRP A 547 9.86 -14.67 24.47
N ASN A 548 9.32 -15.06 23.32
CA ASN A 548 8.25 -16.07 23.24
C ASN A 548 8.72 -17.44 23.75
N LYS A 549 10.02 -17.77 23.61
CA LYS A 549 10.63 -18.98 24.18
C LYS A 549 11.08 -18.79 25.63
N GLY A 550 10.91 -17.60 26.24
CA GLY A 550 11.23 -17.30 27.63
C GLY A 550 12.70 -17.03 27.92
N TYR A 551 13.51 -16.66 26.92
CA TYR A 551 14.91 -16.28 27.13
C TYR A 551 15.06 -14.91 27.77
N ARG A 552 16.02 -14.80 28.71
CA ARG A 552 16.49 -13.54 29.25
C ARG A 552 17.57 -12.99 28.32
N VAL A 553 17.26 -11.86 27.68
CA VAL A 553 18.12 -11.22 26.69
C VAL A 553 18.65 -9.91 27.27
N ARG A 554 19.89 -9.57 26.94
CA ARG A 554 20.50 -8.28 27.24
C ARG A 554 20.83 -7.55 25.95
N SER A 555 20.96 -6.22 26.02
CA SER A 555 21.36 -5.40 24.89
C SER A 555 22.48 -4.45 25.29
N ALA A 556 23.44 -4.28 24.38
CA ALA A 556 24.62 -3.43 24.60
C ALA A 556 24.27 -1.94 24.38
N ARG A 557 24.50 -1.08 25.39
CA ARG A 557 24.40 0.38 25.24
C ARG A 557 25.64 1.01 24.59
N LYS A 558 26.76 0.31 24.64
CA LYS A 558 28.03 0.73 24.05
C LYS A 558 28.55 -0.37 23.13
N GLU A 559 29.34 0.02 22.19
CA GLU A 559 30.01 -0.89 21.25
C GLU A 559 31.08 -1.74 21.98
N PHE A 560 31.34 -2.90 21.38
CA PHE A 560 32.43 -3.79 21.83
C PHE A 560 33.03 -4.53 20.63
N ASN A 561 34.27 -5.02 20.81
CA ASN A 561 35.00 -5.78 19.80
C ASN A 561 35.56 -7.07 20.41
N ASN A 562 35.38 -8.21 19.71
CA ASN A 562 35.86 -9.52 20.17
C ASN A 562 37.28 -9.87 19.65
N GLY A 563 37.98 -8.92 19.00
CA GLY A 563 39.26 -9.13 18.33
C GLY A 563 39.16 -9.54 16.87
N ILE A 564 37.94 -9.86 16.38
CA ILE A 564 37.64 -10.25 14.99
C ILE A 564 36.73 -9.22 14.31
N ARG A 565 35.68 -8.77 15.01
CA ARG A 565 34.72 -7.80 14.52
C ARG A 565 34.17 -6.89 15.59
N ASP A 566 33.58 -5.77 15.12
CA ASP A 566 32.91 -4.80 15.97
C ASP A 566 31.41 -5.15 16.10
N TYR A 567 30.89 -4.96 17.32
CA TYR A 567 29.48 -5.13 17.63
C TYR A 567 28.90 -3.79 18.04
N PRO A 568 27.90 -3.30 17.28
CA PRO A 568 27.33 -1.97 17.52
C PRO A 568 26.41 -1.93 18.74
N ARG A 569 26.02 -0.72 19.13
CA ARG A 569 24.97 -0.47 20.13
C ARG A 569 23.70 -1.22 19.73
N GLY A 570 22.97 -1.72 20.72
CA GLY A 570 21.77 -2.53 20.49
C GLY A 570 22.04 -4.03 20.41
N THR A 571 23.27 -4.47 20.11
CA THR A 571 23.61 -5.91 19.98
C THR A 571 23.07 -6.72 21.16
N LEU A 572 22.33 -7.80 20.80
CA LEU A 572 21.68 -8.68 21.77
C LEU A 572 22.64 -9.75 22.25
N VAL A 573 22.59 -10.05 23.56
CA VAL A 573 23.41 -11.07 24.20
C VAL A 573 22.53 -12.00 25.03
N ILE A 574 22.62 -13.29 24.76
CA ILE A 574 21.94 -14.38 25.44
C ILE A 574 22.98 -15.16 26.25
N LEU A 575 23.14 -14.83 27.51
CA LEU A 575 24.09 -15.49 28.39
C LEU A 575 23.60 -16.87 28.82
N ILE A 576 24.38 -17.90 28.61
CA ILE A 576 24.03 -19.28 28.99
C ILE A 576 23.84 -19.38 30.51
N GLY A 577 24.73 -18.80 31.28
CA GLY A 577 24.66 -18.77 32.76
C GLY A 577 23.45 -18.02 33.34
N ARG A 578 22.73 -17.24 32.53
CA ARG A 578 21.47 -16.56 32.92
C ARG A 578 20.22 -17.23 32.36
N ASN A 579 20.38 -18.31 31.58
CA ASN A 579 19.31 -19.11 30.95
C ASN A 579 19.55 -20.61 31.19
N GLN A 580 20.01 -20.96 32.39
CA GLN A 580 20.40 -22.35 32.75
C GLN A 580 19.25 -23.34 32.56
N GLU A 581 18.02 -22.93 32.81
CA GLU A 581 16.81 -23.69 32.57
C GLU A 581 16.60 -24.07 31.10
N LYS A 582 17.24 -23.37 30.17
CA LYS A 582 17.21 -23.63 28.73
C LYS A 582 18.45 -24.36 28.20
N GLN A 583 19.42 -24.70 29.04
CA GLN A 583 20.72 -25.22 28.60
C GLN A 583 20.63 -26.42 27.66
N LYS A 584 19.63 -27.31 27.85
CA LYS A 584 19.43 -28.49 27.01
C LYS A 584 18.86 -28.17 25.63
N SER A 585 18.12 -27.08 25.48
CA SER A 585 17.43 -26.71 24.24
C SER A 585 18.08 -25.52 23.52
N VAL A 586 18.97 -24.79 24.19
CA VAL A 586 19.42 -23.47 23.69
C VAL A 586 20.04 -23.54 22.28
N GLN A 587 20.86 -24.54 21.99
CA GLN A 587 21.46 -24.67 20.65
C GLN A 587 20.38 -24.84 19.59
N ASN A 588 19.48 -25.81 19.78
CA ASN A 588 18.38 -26.07 18.84
C ASN A 588 17.44 -24.86 18.71
N ASP A 589 17.15 -24.19 19.81
CA ASP A 589 16.34 -22.96 19.79
C ASP A 589 17.03 -21.85 18.99
N MET A 590 18.36 -21.68 19.14
CA MET A 590 19.10 -20.67 18.35
C MET A 590 19.15 -21.04 16.85
N GLU A 591 19.30 -22.32 16.50
CA GLU A 591 19.24 -22.79 15.10
C GLU A 591 17.86 -22.50 14.48
N ILE A 592 16.78 -22.78 15.20
CA ILE A 592 15.39 -22.47 14.75
C ILE A 592 15.21 -20.94 14.62
N ILE A 593 15.64 -20.14 15.60
CA ILE A 593 15.50 -18.70 15.55
C ILE A 593 16.31 -18.12 14.40
N ALA A 594 17.57 -18.56 14.23
CA ALA A 594 18.41 -18.08 13.13
C ALA A 594 17.77 -18.32 11.77
N SER A 595 17.32 -19.56 11.51
CA SER A 595 16.70 -19.93 10.24
C SER A 595 15.33 -19.28 10.01
N THR A 596 14.47 -19.22 11.04
CA THR A 596 13.11 -18.68 10.93
C THR A 596 13.09 -17.16 10.85
N ALA A 597 13.94 -16.49 11.62
CA ALA A 597 14.06 -15.04 11.55
C ALA A 597 14.91 -14.58 10.35
N GLY A 598 15.82 -15.41 9.84
CA GLY A 598 16.77 -15.00 8.81
C GLY A 598 17.85 -14.09 9.40
N VAL A 599 18.52 -14.55 10.46
CA VAL A 599 19.62 -13.82 11.13
C VAL A 599 20.82 -14.73 11.37
N GLU A 600 22.00 -14.14 11.37
CA GLU A 600 23.21 -14.79 11.89
C GLU A 600 23.26 -14.65 13.41
N ILE A 601 23.54 -15.76 14.11
CA ILE A 601 23.73 -15.82 15.54
C ILE A 601 25.14 -16.34 15.79
N GLU A 602 25.92 -15.59 16.57
CA GLU A 602 27.30 -15.93 16.87
C GLU A 602 27.45 -16.56 18.25
N ALA A 603 28.27 -17.60 18.31
CA ALA A 603 28.62 -18.27 19.55
C ALA A 603 29.92 -17.70 20.17
N PHE A 604 29.87 -17.39 21.46
CA PHE A 604 30.98 -16.82 22.21
C PHE A 604 31.47 -17.79 23.31
N GLU A 605 32.78 -17.92 23.43
CA GLU A 605 33.42 -18.80 24.40
C GLU A 605 33.76 -18.07 25.73
N THR A 606 33.77 -16.75 25.69
CA THR A 606 34.14 -15.90 26.85
C THR A 606 33.27 -14.64 26.90
N GLY A 607 33.10 -14.09 28.08
CA GLY A 607 32.45 -12.78 28.27
C GLY A 607 33.38 -11.58 28.22
N ARG A 608 34.72 -11.81 28.06
CA ARG A 608 35.73 -10.75 27.94
C ARG A 608 35.86 -10.31 26.50
N MET A 609 35.84 -9.01 26.28
CA MET A 609 36.01 -8.39 24.97
C MET A 609 37.39 -7.83 24.78
N ASN A 610 37.85 -7.73 23.53
CA ASN A 610 39.15 -7.15 23.20
C ASN A 610 39.17 -5.64 23.45
N SER A 611 38.05 -4.98 23.15
CA SER A 611 37.86 -3.56 23.49
C SER A 611 36.38 -3.24 23.68
N GLY A 612 36.05 -2.10 24.26
CA GLY A 612 34.67 -1.70 24.58
C GLY A 612 34.21 -2.30 25.93
N ILE A 613 32.96 -2.84 25.93
CA ILE A 613 32.35 -3.38 27.16
C ILE A 613 32.30 -4.90 27.15
N ASP A 614 32.66 -5.50 28.29
CA ASP A 614 32.47 -6.93 28.56
C ASP A 614 31.01 -7.28 28.84
N PHE A 615 30.63 -8.54 28.71
CA PHE A 615 29.24 -9.00 28.89
C PHE A 615 28.73 -8.84 30.35
N GLY A 616 29.61 -8.65 31.31
CA GLY A 616 29.30 -8.32 32.70
C GLY A 616 29.10 -6.85 32.99
N SER A 617 29.37 -5.95 32.04
CA SER A 617 29.26 -4.50 32.20
C SER A 617 27.85 -4.04 32.58
N GLY A 618 27.73 -2.95 33.36
CA GLY A 618 26.48 -2.26 33.63
C GLY A 618 25.83 -1.65 32.37
N ASN A 619 26.61 -1.49 31.27
CA ASN A 619 26.09 -1.08 29.95
C ASN A 619 25.54 -2.24 29.13
N MET A 620 25.59 -3.47 29.62
CA MET A 620 24.93 -4.65 29.05
C MET A 620 23.57 -4.82 29.75
N VAL A 621 22.55 -4.11 29.25
CA VAL A 621 21.25 -3.90 29.90
C VAL A 621 20.31 -5.11 29.70
N PRO A 622 19.72 -5.67 30.77
CA PRO A 622 18.69 -6.69 30.63
C PRO A 622 17.41 -6.08 30.04
N LEU A 623 16.93 -6.68 28.96
CA LEU A 623 15.69 -6.26 28.31
C LEU A 623 14.46 -6.84 29.00
N LYS A 624 13.46 -6.00 29.26
CA LYS A 624 12.13 -6.42 29.72
C LYS A 624 11.31 -6.81 28.48
N GLN A 625 10.65 -7.96 28.54
CA GLN A 625 9.71 -8.35 27.47
C GLN A 625 8.63 -7.29 27.30
N SER A 626 8.42 -6.86 26.06
CA SER A 626 7.41 -5.85 25.75
C SER A 626 5.99 -6.42 25.87
N LYS A 627 5.15 -5.77 26.65
CA LYS A 627 3.72 -6.00 26.77
C LYS A 627 3.00 -4.81 26.17
N VAL A 628 2.62 -4.92 24.91
CA VAL A 628 2.21 -3.80 24.07
C VAL A 628 0.71 -3.70 23.96
N GLY A 629 0.16 -2.49 24.19
CA GLY A 629 -1.20 -2.10 23.82
C GLY A 629 -1.16 -1.09 22.67
N LEU A 630 -1.80 -1.41 21.55
CA LEU A 630 -2.01 -0.52 20.42
C LEU A 630 -3.43 0.03 20.47
N MET A 631 -3.57 1.35 20.49
CA MET A 631 -4.88 2.00 20.48
C MET A 631 -5.54 1.87 19.11
N VAL A 632 -6.80 1.50 19.11
CA VAL A 632 -7.64 1.31 17.91
C VAL A 632 -9.04 1.90 18.15
N ASP A 633 -9.86 1.94 17.08
CA ASP A 633 -11.21 2.52 17.10
C ASP A 633 -11.17 4.06 17.13
N SER A 634 -12.35 4.71 16.99
CA SER A 634 -12.44 6.17 17.06
C SER A 634 -11.81 6.72 18.35
N PRO A 635 -11.02 7.82 18.31
CA PRO A 635 -10.79 8.72 17.19
C PRO A 635 -9.53 8.39 16.34
N PHE A 636 -8.95 7.19 16.46
CA PHE A 636 -7.69 6.84 15.78
C PHE A 636 -7.90 6.51 14.29
N ASN A 637 -6.90 6.84 13.49
CA ASN A 637 -6.87 6.53 12.08
C ASN A 637 -6.60 5.02 11.88
N SER A 638 -7.50 4.34 11.16
CA SER A 638 -7.39 2.89 10.92
C SER A 638 -6.16 2.51 10.09
N TYR A 639 -5.77 3.30 9.10
CA TYR A 639 -4.58 3.04 8.29
C TYR A 639 -3.30 3.05 9.13
N THR A 640 -3.11 4.09 9.96
CA THR A 640 -1.92 4.20 10.81
C THR A 640 -1.89 3.08 11.86
N ALA A 641 -3.04 2.79 12.46
CA ALA A 641 -3.16 1.68 13.41
C ALA A 641 -2.88 0.33 12.73
N GLY A 642 -3.37 0.12 11.51
CA GLY A 642 -3.13 -1.09 10.72
C GLY A 642 -1.65 -1.28 10.37
N GLN A 643 -0.98 -0.21 9.95
CA GLN A 643 0.45 -0.25 9.61
C GLN A 643 1.32 -0.58 10.84
N LEU A 644 1.01 -0.01 12.01
CA LEU A 644 1.68 -0.36 13.27
C LEU A 644 1.37 -1.80 13.69
N TRP A 645 0.12 -2.24 13.52
CA TRP A 645 -0.25 -3.62 13.79
C TRP A 645 0.51 -4.59 12.89
N PHE A 646 0.57 -4.34 11.59
CA PHE A 646 1.29 -5.19 10.63
C PHE A 646 2.79 -5.25 10.96
N LEU A 647 3.43 -4.10 11.20
CA LEU A 647 4.86 -4.04 11.54
C LEU A 647 5.18 -4.88 12.78
N LEU A 648 4.35 -4.80 13.82
CA LEU A 648 4.64 -5.50 15.08
C LEU A 648 4.21 -6.97 15.05
N ASP A 649 3.02 -7.26 14.53
CA ASP A 649 2.43 -8.60 14.53
C ASP A 649 3.00 -9.47 13.41
N LYS A 650 3.04 -8.96 12.16
CA LYS A 650 3.42 -9.74 10.98
C LYS A 650 4.92 -9.69 10.68
N ASP A 651 5.52 -8.50 10.67
CA ASP A 651 6.94 -8.34 10.32
C ASP A 651 7.86 -8.67 11.50
N THR A 652 7.51 -8.24 12.72
CA THR A 652 8.32 -8.47 13.94
C THR A 652 7.94 -9.75 14.69
N GLU A 653 6.75 -10.32 14.46
CA GLU A 653 6.17 -11.45 15.21
C GLU A 653 6.08 -11.19 16.73
N LEU A 654 5.85 -9.93 17.10
CA LEU A 654 5.64 -9.49 18.47
C LEU A 654 4.14 -9.49 18.81
N GLY A 655 3.72 -10.28 19.78
CA GLY A 655 2.33 -10.30 20.24
C GLY A 655 1.91 -8.95 20.83
N ILE A 656 0.83 -8.37 20.32
CA ILE A 656 0.27 -7.09 20.78
C ILE A 656 -1.22 -7.20 21.09
N SER A 657 -1.72 -6.32 21.97
CA SER A 657 -3.16 -6.16 22.25
C SER A 657 -3.69 -4.92 21.53
N ARG A 658 -4.72 -5.07 20.70
CA ARG A 658 -5.44 -3.95 20.09
C ARG A 658 -6.52 -3.51 21.04
N ILE A 659 -6.49 -2.26 21.52
CA ILE A 659 -7.30 -1.74 22.61
C ILE A 659 -8.16 -0.57 22.13
N ARG A 660 -9.48 -0.68 22.24
CA ARG A 660 -10.37 0.47 22.00
C ARG A 660 -10.14 1.54 23.07
N ALA A 661 -9.95 2.81 22.67
CA ALA A 661 -9.66 3.90 23.60
C ALA A 661 -10.63 3.99 24.77
N ALA A 662 -11.91 3.80 24.53
CA ALA A 662 -12.94 3.83 25.57
C ALA A 662 -12.72 2.81 26.70
N ARG A 663 -12.07 1.68 26.42
CA ARG A 663 -11.79 0.64 27.43
C ARG A 663 -10.72 1.05 28.43
N ILE A 664 -9.87 2.04 28.11
CA ILE A 664 -8.84 2.53 29.04
C ILE A 664 -9.44 2.97 30.37
N LYS A 665 -10.65 3.52 30.40
CA LYS A 665 -11.32 3.94 31.62
C LYS A 665 -11.43 2.81 32.64
N GLN A 666 -11.70 1.58 32.20
CA GLN A 666 -12.03 0.42 33.03
C GLN A 666 -10.89 -0.56 33.24
N MET A 667 -9.85 -0.56 32.36
CA MET A 667 -8.80 -1.57 32.39
C MET A 667 -7.62 -1.20 33.33
N ASP A 668 -6.94 -2.20 33.85
CA ASP A 668 -5.68 -2.04 34.55
C ASP A 668 -4.52 -1.89 33.54
N LEU A 669 -3.94 -0.68 33.47
CA LEU A 669 -2.83 -0.38 32.57
C LEU A 669 -1.50 -1.01 32.99
N LYS A 670 -1.36 -1.51 34.25
CA LYS A 670 -0.13 -2.17 34.73
C LYS A 670 0.16 -3.48 34.01
N LYS A 671 -0.82 -4.03 33.27
CA LYS A 671 -0.63 -5.18 32.39
C LYS A 671 0.27 -4.89 31.19
N TYR A 672 0.44 -3.62 30.85
CA TYR A 672 1.23 -3.15 29.70
C TYR A 672 2.40 -2.31 30.18
N ASN A 673 3.54 -2.46 29.53
CA ASN A 673 4.69 -1.58 29.74
C ASN A 673 4.92 -0.63 28.56
N VAL A 674 4.22 -0.86 27.42
CA VAL A 674 4.19 0.02 26.25
C VAL A 674 2.74 0.25 25.79
N LEU A 675 2.37 1.51 25.58
CA LEU A 675 1.13 1.89 24.90
C LEU A 675 1.44 2.74 23.68
N ILE A 676 0.90 2.34 22.51
CA ILE A 676 1.09 3.03 21.24
C ILE A 676 -0.20 3.77 20.87
N PHE A 677 -0.05 5.04 20.58
CA PHE A 677 -1.13 5.93 20.12
C PHE A 677 -0.85 6.33 18.67
N PRO A 678 -1.55 5.73 17.70
CA PRO A 678 -1.43 6.10 16.29
C PRO A 678 -2.03 7.47 16.01
N GLY A 679 -1.90 7.98 14.81
CA GLY A 679 -2.49 9.25 14.40
C GLY A 679 -3.97 9.34 14.76
N THR A 680 -4.39 10.47 15.35
CA THR A 680 -5.77 10.73 15.79
C THR A 680 -6.42 11.83 14.98
N ARG A 681 -7.73 11.75 14.78
CA ARG A 681 -8.56 12.80 14.17
C ARG A 681 -9.32 13.63 15.20
N GLY A 682 -9.22 13.30 16.49
CA GLY A 682 -9.91 13.98 17.57
C GLY A 682 -9.16 13.90 18.89
N GLU A 683 -9.71 14.52 19.92
CA GLU A 683 -9.16 14.52 21.27
C GLU A 683 -9.61 13.29 22.07
N LEU A 684 -8.78 12.89 23.02
CA LEU A 684 -9.14 11.85 23.97
C LEU A 684 -9.89 12.46 25.17
N ASP A 685 -10.83 11.68 25.72
CA ASP A 685 -11.50 12.02 26.96
C ASP A 685 -10.51 12.33 28.09
N SER A 686 -10.80 13.38 28.85
CA SER A 686 -9.91 13.89 29.92
C SER A 686 -9.62 12.85 31.01
N THR A 687 -10.57 11.96 31.31
CA THR A 687 -10.39 10.85 32.27
C THR A 687 -9.36 9.84 31.73
N ILE A 688 -9.44 9.51 30.43
CA ILE A 688 -8.47 8.66 29.77
C ILE A 688 -7.07 9.28 29.84
N VAL A 689 -6.97 10.57 29.51
CA VAL A 689 -5.70 11.31 29.54
C VAL A 689 -5.11 11.31 30.96
N LYS A 690 -5.92 11.55 32.01
CA LYS A 690 -5.47 11.52 33.41
C LYS A 690 -4.91 10.15 33.80
N LYS A 691 -5.57 9.07 33.40
CA LYS A 691 -5.13 7.70 33.67
C LYS A 691 -3.82 7.35 32.96
N ILE A 692 -3.66 7.76 31.70
CA ILE A 692 -2.43 7.59 30.92
C ILE A 692 -1.27 8.37 31.59
N LYS A 693 -1.49 9.61 32.01
CA LYS A 693 -0.48 10.42 32.70
C LYS A 693 0.05 9.73 33.97
N GLN A 694 -0.85 9.15 34.76
CA GLN A 694 -0.47 8.41 35.94
C GLN A 694 0.35 7.17 35.58
N TRP A 695 -0.09 6.38 34.62
CA TRP A 695 0.59 5.18 34.14
C TRP A 695 2.01 5.48 33.60
N VAL A 696 2.18 6.58 32.83
CA VAL A 696 3.52 7.01 32.37
C VAL A 696 4.40 7.34 33.56
N ARG A 697 3.92 8.14 34.54
CA ARG A 697 4.69 8.51 35.74
C ARG A 697 5.15 7.29 36.57
N GLU A 698 4.38 6.20 36.54
CA GLU A 698 4.66 4.95 37.25
C GLU A 698 5.60 3.99 36.47
N GLY A 699 6.10 4.39 35.29
CA GLY A 699 7.10 3.63 34.54
C GLY A 699 6.67 3.13 33.16
N GLY A 700 5.46 3.49 32.69
CA GLY A 700 4.97 3.15 31.37
C GLY A 700 5.71 3.91 30.26
N THR A 701 5.87 3.28 29.11
CA THR A 701 6.40 3.90 27.89
C THR A 701 5.25 4.19 26.93
N LEU A 702 4.96 5.47 26.72
CA LEU A 702 3.98 5.94 25.74
C LEU A 702 4.67 6.22 24.42
N VAL A 703 4.22 5.61 23.33
CA VAL A 703 4.70 5.89 21.98
C VAL A 703 3.59 6.63 21.23
N ALA A 704 3.82 7.90 20.92
CA ALA A 704 2.88 8.75 20.21
C ALA A 704 3.37 8.97 18.77
N THR A 705 2.55 8.61 17.78
CA THR A 705 2.90 8.78 16.36
C THR A 705 2.00 9.83 15.70
N GLU A 706 2.53 10.53 14.71
CA GLU A 706 1.81 11.50 13.88
C GLU A 706 1.05 12.56 14.73
N SER A 707 -0.24 12.77 14.50
CA SER A 707 -1.05 13.74 15.26
C SER A 707 -1.20 13.41 16.76
N SER A 708 -1.00 12.14 17.17
CA SER A 708 -0.92 11.80 18.59
C SER A 708 0.35 12.35 19.25
N ALA A 709 1.46 12.50 18.50
CA ALA A 709 2.66 13.18 19.01
C ALA A 709 2.37 14.66 19.33
N GLU A 710 1.59 15.33 18.48
CA GLU A 710 1.11 16.70 18.76
C GLU A 710 0.20 16.75 19.99
N PHE A 711 -0.76 15.81 20.10
CA PHE A 711 -1.71 15.76 21.21
C PHE A 711 -1.02 15.53 22.55
N PHE A 712 -0.10 14.56 22.66
CA PHE A 712 0.65 14.25 23.89
C PHE A 712 1.81 15.24 24.16
N GLY A 713 2.05 16.16 23.28
CA GLY A 713 2.85 17.35 23.54
C GLY A 713 2.15 18.28 24.54
N GLU A 714 2.13 19.56 24.23
CA GLU A 714 1.57 20.60 25.12
C GLU A 714 0.05 20.44 25.32
N LYS A 715 -0.72 20.05 24.27
CA LYS A 715 -2.18 20.01 24.29
C LYS A 715 -2.76 19.11 25.39
N SER A 716 -2.20 17.93 25.60
CA SER A 716 -2.67 17.03 26.64
C SER A 716 -2.27 17.47 28.05
N GLY A 717 -1.31 18.38 28.18
CA GLY A 717 -0.68 18.75 29.45
C GLY A 717 0.11 17.62 30.11
N LEU A 718 0.45 16.54 29.37
CA LEU A 718 1.35 15.49 29.83
C LEU A 718 2.80 15.97 29.80
N THR A 719 3.16 16.66 28.72
CA THR A 719 4.48 17.24 28.51
C THR A 719 4.37 18.75 28.26
N LYS A 720 5.51 19.45 28.13
CA LYS A 720 5.59 20.84 27.69
C LYS A 720 6.23 20.95 26.30
N VAL A 721 6.22 19.88 25.54
CA VAL A 721 6.78 19.83 24.19
C VAL A 721 5.85 20.58 23.25
N LYS A 722 6.36 21.67 22.68
CA LYS A 722 5.61 22.50 21.72
C LYS A 722 5.71 21.89 20.33
N THR A 723 4.60 21.97 19.59
CA THR A 723 4.60 21.70 18.16
C THR A 723 4.87 22.96 17.37
N VAL A 724 5.47 22.79 16.20
CA VAL A 724 5.69 23.88 15.26
C VAL A 724 4.35 24.47 14.85
N SER A 725 4.25 25.78 14.92
CA SER A 725 3.11 26.55 14.43
C SER A 725 3.55 27.44 13.28
N LEU A 726 2.67 27.62 12.30
CA LEU A 726 2.87 28.68 11.30
C LEU A 726 2.99 30.02 12.03
N PRO A 727 3.86 30.94 11.56
CA PRO A 727 3.92 32.29 12.12
C PRO A 727 2.52 32.88 12.17
N LYS A 728 2.14 33.45 13.32
CA LYS A 728 0.92 34.26 13.42
C LYS A 728 1.10 35.47 12.50
N ILE A 729 0.15 35.64 11.58
CA ILE A 729 0.07 36.89 10.82
C ILE A 729 -0.24 37.97 11.85
N GLU A 730 0.60 39.03 11.92
CA GLU A 730 0.34 40.17 12.78
C GLU A 730 -1.06 40.71 12.43
N SER A 731 -1.86 41.03 13.45
CA SER A 731 -3.29 41.32 13.35
C SER A 731 -3.64 42.49 12.45
N ASP A 732 -2.66 43.34 12.12
CA ASP A 732 -2.85 44.60 11.37
C ASP A 732 -2.57 44.45 9.86
N THR A 733 -2.10 43.29 9.39
CA THR A 733 -1.89 43.05 7.96
C THR A 733 -2.96 42.12 7.40
N ILE A 734 -3.74 42.60 6.43
CA ILE A 734 -4.67 41.75 5.68
C ILE A 734 -3.83 40.72 4.91
N PRO A 735 -4.00 39.42 5.13
CA PRO A 735 -3.21 38.44 4.43
C PRO A 735 -3.45 38.53 2.92
N ALA A 736 -2.40 38.40 2.11
CA ALA A 736 -2.49 38.39 0.66
C ALA A 736 -3.53 37.35 0.15
N SER A 737 -3.75 36.26 0.89
CA SER A 737 -4.79 35.29 0.61
C SER A 737 -6.22 35.80 0.66
N ALA A 738 -6.46 36.98 1.32
CA ALA A 738 -7.78 37.62 1.34
C ALA A 738 -8.16 38.18 -0.04
N TYR A 739 -7.17 38.48 -0.88
CA TYR A 739 -7.35 39.02 -2.22
C TYR A 739 -7.21 37.98 -3.32
N THR A 740 -7.01 36.65 -2.95
CA THR A 740 -6.93 35.57 -3.93
C THR A 740 -8.28 35.40 -4.63
N ARG A 741 -8.29 35.43 -5.96
CA ARG A 741 -9.49 35.17 -6.77
C ARG A 741 -10.09 33.85 -6.37
N TYR A 742 -11.39 33.70 -6.49
CA TYR A 742 -12.10 32.49 -6.08
C TYR A 742 -11.57 31.26 -6.84
N GLU A 743 -11.33 31.38 -8.13
CA GLU A 743 -10.78 30.33 -9.00
C GLU A 743 -9.36 29.87 -8.59
N ASP A 744 -8.51 30.79 -8.09
CA ASP A 744 -7.11 30.52 -7.73
C ASP A 744 -6.94 29.98 -6.28
N ARG A 745 -8.03 29.88 -5.51
CA ARG A 745 -7.96 29.48 -4.08
C ARG A 745 -7.52 28.04 -3.89
N ALA A 746 -7.95 27.12 -4.77
CA ALA A 746 -7.58 25.71 -4.71
C ALA A 746 -6.08 25.55 -4.94
N ASP A 747 -5.54 26.20 -5.98
CA ASP A 747 -4.11 26.18 -6.33
C ASP A 747 -3.26 26.80 -5.23
N SER A 748 -3.68 27.99 -4.73
CA SER A 748 -3.00 28.65 -3.60
C SER A 748 -2.99 27.78 -2.34
N SER A 749 -4.01 26.98 -2.11
CA SER A 749 -4.08 26.03 -1.00
C SER A 749 -3.21 24.80 -1.27
N GLY A 750 -3.18 24.31 -2.51
CA GLY A 750 -2.34 23.19 -2.96
C GLY A 750 -0.85 23.46 -2.73
N LEU A 751 -0.38 24.66 -3.12
CA LEU A 751 1.00 25.11 -2.93
C LEU A 751 1.49 25.06 -1.47
N LYS A 752 0.58 25.17 -0.50
CA LYS A 752 0.92 25.12 0.95
C LYS A 752 0.93 23.71 1.53
N ARG A 753 0.42 22.73 0.81
CA ARG A 753 0.39 21.34 1.25
C ARG A 753 1.75 20.67 1.04
N ILE A 754 1.98 19.61 1.80
CA ILE A 754 3.11 18.68 1.60
C ILE A 754 2.48 17.32 1.27
N PRO A 755 2.45 16.95 -0.03
CA PRO A 755 1.70 15.78 -0.49
C PRO A 755 2.46 14.45 -0.36
N GLY A 756 3.44 14.35 0.52
CA GLY A 756 4.34 13.19 0.63
C GLY A 756 5.68 13.50 -0.04
N THR A 757 6.59 14.08 0.73
CA THR A 757 7.90 14.56 0.29
C THR A 757 8.99 13.91 1.13
N ALA A 758 10.06 13.45 0.48
CA ALA A 758 11.23 12.92 1.16
C ALA A 758 12.07 14.06 1.73
N LEU A 759 12.20 14.09 3.05
CA LEU A 759 13.05 15.03 3.75
C LEU A 759 14.27 14.33 4.35
N LEU A 760 15.42 15.03 4.34
CA LEU A 760 16.65 14.57 4.96
C LEU A 760 16.58 14.80 6.48
N GLY A 761 16.55 13.72 7.23
CA GLY A 761 16.68 13.68 8.67
C GLY A 761 18.10 13.38 9.12
N ILE A 762 18.50 14.00 10.23
CA ILE A 762 19.75 13.71 10.96
C ILE A 762 19.39 13.02 12.26
N VAL A 763 20.08 11.94 12.59
CA VAL A 763 19.73 11.03 13.69
C VAL A 763 20.91 10.88 14.65
N ASP A 764 20.65 11.04 15.95
CA ASP A 764 21.55 10.61 17.01
C ASP A 764 21.41 9.09 17.25
N ASN A 765 22.22 8.30 16.56
CA ASN A 765 22.20 6.84 16.65
C ASN A 765 22.90 6.30 17.92
N SER A 766 23.38 7.17 18.81
CA SER A 766 23.84 6.80 20.15
C SER A 766 22.69 6.67 21.16
N ASN A 767 21.49 7.17 20.83
CA ASN A 767 20.30 7.03 21.65
C ASN A 767 19.62 5.66 21.42
N PRO A 768 19.13 4.97 22.46
CA PRO A 768 18.45 3.67 22.32
C PRO A 768 17.27 3.65 21.33
N LEU A 769 16.57 4.77 21.14
CA LEU A 769 15.50 4.90 20.14
C LEU A 769 16.03 4.73 18.70
N ALA A 770 17.30 5.01 18.46
CA ALA A 770 17.90 4.99 17.14
C ALA A 770 19.02 3.93 16.97
N PHE A 771 19.14 2.95 17.87
CA PHE A 771 20.08 1.85 17.65
C PHE A 771 19.75 1.08 16.36
N GLY A 772 20.75 0.87 15.51
CA GLY A 772 20.59 0.26 14.20
C GLY A 772 20.02 1.19 13.11
N VAL A 773 19.83 2.46 13.40
CA VAL A 773 19.46 3.48 12.42
C VAL A 773 20.73 4.26 12.01
N PRO A 774 20.96 4.51 10.71
CA PRO A 774 22.10 5.32 10.28
C PRO A 774 21.94 6.79 10.67
N GLU A 775 23.03 7.56 10.67
CA GLU A 775 23.03 8.99 11.01
C GLU A 775 22.18 9.86 10.08
N THR A 776 21.94 9.40 8.87
CA THR A 776 21.04 10.06 7.91
C THR A 776 19.87 9.17 7.58
N LEU A 777 18.68 9.76 7.55
CA LEU A 777 17.42 9.07 7.34
C LEU A 777 16.53 9.86 6.38
N TYR A 778 15.83 9.17 5.47
CA TYR A 778 14.84 9.79 4.61
C TYR A 778 13.45 9.60 5.23
N THR A 779 12.86 10.70 5.72
CA THR A 779 11.49 10.68 6.26
C THR A 779 10.49 11.06 5.18
N LEU A 780 9.30 10.45 5.21
CA LEU A 780 8.17 10.86 4.37
C LEU A 780 7.34 11.91 5.09
N LYS A 781 7.34 13.12 4.59
CA LYS A 781 6.60 14.24 5.17
C LYS A 781 5.30 14.49 4.42
N GLN A 782 4.17 14.47 5.16
CA GLN A 782 2.82 14.66 4.60
C GLN A 782 2.05 15.84 5.23
N ASN A 783 2.71 16.60 6.08
CA ASN A 783 2.12 17.74 6.77
C ASN A 783 3.20 18.71 7.29
N THR A 784 2.82 19.82 7.86
CA THR A 784 3.73 20.82 8.42
C THR A 784 4.07 20.61 9.90
N LYS A 785 3.66 19.46 10.49
CA LYS A 785 3.86 19.19 11.93
C LYS A 785 5.28 18.76 12.22
N ALA A 786 5.84 19.28 13.30
CA ALA A 786 7.13 18.91 13.87
C ALA A 786 7.16 19.37 15.34
N LEU A 787 8.19 19.01 16.09
CA LEU A 787 8.37 19.48 17.48
C LEU A 787 9.42 20.58 17.54
N GLU A 788 9.22 21.54 18.43
CA GLU A 788 10.22 22.54 18.76
C GLU A 788 11.30 21.90 19.65
N PRO A 789 12.58 22.02 19.28
CA PRO A 789 13.67 21.56 20.15
C PRO A 789 13.70 22.33 21.47
N ASN A 790 13.89 21.62 22.59
CA ASN A 790 14.06 22.23 23.90
C ASN A 790 15.00 21.41 24.79
N ALA A 791 15.51 22.03 25.89
CA ALA A 791 16.52 21.42 26.75
C ALA A 791 16.04 20.17 27.52
N ASN A 792 14.72 19.97 27.69
CA ASN A 792 14.14 18.84 28.42
C ASN A 792 13.80 17.66 27.50
N LEU A 793 13.95 17.83 26.18
CA LEU A 793 13.63 16.86 25.16
C LEU A 793 14.92 16.19 24.67
N GLN A 794 15.02 14.89 24.82
CA GLN A 794 16.11 14.13 24.19
C GLN A 794 15.81 14.04 22.70
N THR A 795 16.35 14.97 21.92
CA THR A 795 16.23 14.99 20.46
C THR A 795 17.00 13.81 19.88
N VAL A 796 16.30 12.92 19.18
CA VAL A 796 16.87 11.75 18.51
C VAL A 796 16.95 11.94 17.00
N GLY A 797 15.93 12.57 16.42
CA GLY A 797 15.89 12.88 14.99
C GLY A 797 15.38 14.28 14.71
N TYR A 798 16.07 15.01 13.83
CA TYR A 798 15.65 16.34 13.39
C TYR A 798 15.88 16.52 11.89
N TYR A 799 15.05 17.32 11.23
CA TYR A 799 15.22 17.64 9.81
C TYR A 799 16.47 18.50 9.61
N HIS A 800 17.14 18.31 8.49
CA HIS A 800 18.37 19.02 8.16
C HIS A 800 18.23 20.53 8.38
N LYS A 801 19.21 21.17 9.08
CA LYS A 801 19.14 22.58 9.52
C LYS A 801 19.17 23.59 8.36
N ASN A 802 19.74 23.21 7.21
CA ASN A 802 19.78 24.09 6.04
C ASN A 802 18.52 23.88 5.18
N PRO A 803 17.67 24.92 4.99
CA PRO A 803 16.44 24.81 4.19
C PRO A 803 16.68 24.35 2.74
N LYS A 804 17.82 24.66 2.14
CA LYS A 804 18.19 24.25 0.78
C LYS A 804 18.56 22.77 0.65
N LYS A 805 18.80 22.09 1.77
CA LYS A 805 19.23 20.68 1.80
C LYS A 805 18.21 19.75 2.47
N ILE A 806 17.11 20.30 2.97
CA ILE A 806 16.08 19.50 3.66
C ILE A 806 15.27 18.63 2.70
N LYS A 807 14.92 19.16 1.49
CA LYS A 807 14.21 18.41 0.45
C LYS A 807 15.16 17.45 -0.27
N VAL A 808 14.80 16.18 -0.35
CA VAL A 808 15.52 15.16 -1.13
C VAL A 808 14.78 14.83 -2.41
N SER A 809 13.46 14.65 -2.35
CA SER A 809 12.61 14.32 -3.49
C SER A 809 11.16 14.71 -3.24
N GLY A 810 10.42 15.01 -4.29
CA GLY A 810 9.01 15.42 -4.23
C GLY A 810 8.82 16.93 -4.11
N TYR A 811 7.61 17.37 -3.72
CA TYR A 811 7.21 18.76 -3.66
C TYR A 811 7.09 19.28 -2.21
N ILE A 812 7.68 20.43 -1.93
CA ILE A 812 7.52 21.21 -0.70
C ILE A 812 7.86 22.66 -0.95
N SER A 813 7.01 23.59 -0.53
CA SER A 813 7.27 25.03 -0.72
C SER A 813 8.50 25.51 0.08
N ILE A 814 9.10 26.62 -0.38
CA ILE A 814 10.27 27.22 0.29
C ILE A 814 9.92 27.63 1.73
N GLU A 815 8.71 28.12 1.97
CA GLU A 815 8.21 28.50 3.29
C GLU A 815 8.18 27.28 4.23
N ASN A 816 7.64 26.15 3.75
CA ASN A 816 7.60 24.91 4.52
C ASN A 816 9.00 24.33 4.75
N GLN A 817 9.93 24.44 3.78
CA GLN A 817 11.34 24.07 3.99
C GLN A 817 11.97 24.89 5.12
N LYS A 818 11.76 26.19 5.14
CA LYS A 818 12.24 27.09 6.22
C LYS A 818 11.58 26.76 7.55
N LEU A 819 10.27 26.51 7.56
CA LEU A 819 9.52 26.19 8.77
C LEU A 819 10.03 24.89 9.45
N LEU A 820 10.30 23.85 8.67
CA LEU A 820 10.67 22.53 9.17
C LEU A 820 12.18 22.38 9.44
N SER A 821 13.04 23.23 8.87
CA SER A 821 14.48 23.12 9.04
C SER A 821 14.90 23.18 10.51
N GLY A 822 15.67 22.18 10.96
CA GLY A 822 16.14 22.05 12.35
C GLY A 822 15.06 21.62 13.35
N LYS A 823 13.82 21.39 12.92
CA LYS A 823 12.74 20.89 13.78
C LYS A 823 12.84 19.39 14.00
N VAL A 824 12.26 18.92 15.11
CA VAL A 824 12.42 17.56 15.61
C VAL A 824 11.29 16.67 15.12
N PHE A 825 11.61 15.50 14.55
CA PHE A 825 10.64 14.48 14.14
C PHE A 825 10.63 13.24 15.05
N ALA A 826 11.72 12.98 15.79
CA ALA A 826 11.83 11.87 16.73
C ALA A 826 12.51 12.30 18.03
N ALA A 827 11.89 11.99 19.17
CA ALA A 827 12.40 12.39 20.48
C ALA A 827 11.92 11.49 21.61
N VAL A 828 12.62 11.53 22.73
CA VAL A 828 12.22 10.88 23.99
C VAL A 828 12.17 11.92 25.10
N GLN A 829 11.08 11.91 25.87
CA GLN A 829 10.97 12.71 27.08
C GLN A 829 10.73 11.83 28.29
N PRO A 830 11.65 11.76 29.26
CA PRO A 830 11.43 11.11 30.55
C PRO A 830 10.35 11.84 31.36
N ILE A 831 9.43 11.10 31.98
CA ILE A 831 8.36 11.62 32.84
C ILE A 831 8.17 10.71 34.05
N GLY A 832 8.59 11.15 35.25
CA GLY A 832 8.61 10.31 36.42
C GLY A 832 9.54 9.11 36.22
N GLN A 833 9.01 7.89 36.34
CA GLN A 833 9.75 6.64 36.07
C GLN A 833 9.60 6.15 34.64
N GLY A 834 8.67 6.73 33.87
CA GLY A 834 8.36 6.34 32.50
C GLY A 834 8.86 7.33 31.45
N LYS A 835 8.38 7.16 30.24
CA LYS A 835 8.85 7.93 29.07
C LYS A 835 7.73 8.18 28.08
N VAL A 836 7.84 9.29 27.36
CA VAL A 836 7.04 9.54 26.14
C VAL A 836 8.00 9.55 24.95
N VAL A 837 7.74 8.72 23.98
CA VAL A 837 8.41 8.69 22.69
C VAL A 837 7.52 9.40 21.68
N PHE A 838 8.08 10.37 21.00
CA PHE A 838 7.43 11.14 19.95
C PHE A 838 8.00 10.75 18.59
N LEU A 839 7.14 10.31 17.67
CA LEU A 839 7.45 10.04 16.26
C LEU A 839 6.44 10.83 15.40
N VAL A 840 6.84 12.00 14.94
CA VAL A 840 5.92 12.94 14.29
C VAL A 840 5.51 12.50 12.90
N ASP A 841 6.40 11.80 12.19
CA ASP A 841 6.12 11.24 10.88
C ASP A 841 5.68 9.78 10.99
N ASN A 842 4.98 9.29 9.97
CA ASN A 842 4.67 7.88 9.85
C ASN A 842 5.94 7.11 9.45
N THR A 843 6.50 6.33 10.37
CA THR A 843 7.79 5.64 10.18
C THR A 843 7.69 4.33 9.41
N GLN A 844 6.47 3.85 9.10
CA GLN A 844 6.17 2.60 8.41
C GLN A 844 5.05 2.78 7.37
N TYR A 845 5.03 3.93 6.71
CA TYR A 845 3.95 4.30 5.82
C TYR A 845 3.70 3.27 4.73
N ARG A 846 2.49 2.70 4.73
CA ARG A 846 2.05 1.64 3.80
C ARG A 846 3.02 0.45 3.73
N MET A 847 3.91 0.28 4.71
CA MET A 847 4.98 -0.73 4.76
C MET A 847 5.93 -0.74 3.55
N PHE A 848 5.95 0.33 2.75
CA PHE A 848 7.00 0.54 1.76
C PHE A 848 7.93 1.71 2.14
N TRP A 849 7.45 2.77 2.79
CA TRP A 849 8.34 3.77 3.37
C TRP A 849 8.75 3.30 4.76
N VAL A 850 9.68 2.38 4.81
CA VAL A 850 10.07 1.64 6.04
C VAL A 850 11.48 1.93 6.53
N GLY A 851 12.26 2.74 5.83
CA GLY A 851 13.58 3.16 6.30
C GLY A 851 13.58 3.63 7.77
N PRO A 852 12.60 4.43 8.21
CA PRO A 852 12.47 4.87 9.60
C PRO A 852 11.86 3.84 10.57
N SER A 853 11.36 2.69 10.15
CA SER A 853 10.54 1.76 10.97
C SER A 853 11.26 1.20 12.20
N ARG A 854 12.61 1.12 12.15
CA ARG A 854 13.44 0.71 13.28
C ARG A 854 13.21 1.60 14.51
N LEU A 855 12.85 2.87 14.35
CA LEU A 855 12.50 3.77 15.45
C LEU A 855 11.30 3.25 16.26
N VAL A 856 10.24 2.79 15.61
CA VAL A 856 9.09 2.17 16.31
C VAL A 856 9.48 0.86 16.98
N GLN A 857 10.24 0.00 16.30
CA GLN A 857 10.71 -1.25 16.89
C GLN A 857 11.56 -1.00 18.14
N ASN A 858 12.46 -0.02 18.08
CA ASN A 858 13.26 0.38 19.24
C ASN A 858 12.42 1.01 20.36
N ALA A 859 11.47 1.88 20.02
CA ALA A 859 10.54 2.49 20.97
C ALA A 859 9.77 1.43 21.79
N VAL A 860 9.44 0.32 21.14
CA VAL A 860 8.69 -0.79 21.75
C VAL A 860 9.61 -1.78 22.46
N MET A 861 10.76 -2.13 21.89
CA MET A 861 11.56 -3.28 22.33
C MET A 861 12.78 -2.91 23.19
N LEU A 862 13.39 -1.74 22.97
CA LEU A 862 14.61 -1.32 23.69
C LEU A 862 14.36 -0.20 24.71
N VAL A 863 13.67 0.86 24.28
CA VAL A 863 13.44 2.07 25.12
C VAL A 863 12.83 1.77 26.49
N PRO A 864 11.87 0.82 26.66
CA PRO A 864 11.29 0.52 27.97
C PRO A 864 12.31 0.00 29.01
N SER A 865 13.44 -0.50 28.56
CA SER A 865 14.51 -1.06 29.43
C SER A 865 15.70 -0.17 29.58
N MET A 866 15.85 0.87 28.74
CA MET A 866 17.04 1.74 28.63
C MET A 866 16.73 3.22 28.99
#